data_599579124b6d5d5e72a723ec92045bc8
#
_entry.id   599579124b6d5d5e72a723ec92045bc8
#
_cell.length_a   1.000
_cell.length_b   1.000
_cell.length_c   1.000
_cell.angle_alpha   90.00
_cell.angle_beta   90.00
_cell.angle_gamma   90.00
#
_symmetry.space_group_name_H-M   'P 1'
#
loop_
_entity.id
_entity.type
_entity.pdbx_description
1 polymer ?
#
loop_
_entity_poly.entity_id
_entity_poly.type
_entity_poly.pdbx_seq_one_letter_code
_entity_poly.pdbx_strand_id
1 'polypeptide(L)'
;MSDLADFNPANAEHRQKLKQALEELRRVPEAELWKSKKGQDAYGQCSERLTRIFDDACWRNDEKDMQTVIWDAGRLPIPEDDYEGHVSLQEMLKQKWNTVKMNKEFEEAERNLVTFSNLHDASRSSQALEKFMDALDMAQFHADAVGTDVSRQVNALLGRLQPKLQSWLQGLVRGRQVDEADKVLSIIGDARVEDMGLTGTKQELQRLRGLDLLRSALQPLPSQVGFPGLKDRQLRHALLTIQPILAGDTSRATANALRDLLLKELMPMCVEHSNESTLAAIRAGFKLHMQPEEVWAAVQTPYNRLRDASRKASLAVELQRRCKEEFNKDPPSWLLSPEQVACQQRIRAALRSGRADDLQAACQQVMETVGGQEVCFEDMRNAITKLQQMYRLPDGWSVESMIGSQDKLLHRRDLTKDRRVLEVFDRLLKVTAQPSVRTRDRRGAVPRSFTATRAIEVQNAANWGTYSRRRDEIVRECRSQRVRHDEAHWRDNLNGVVETLEPCGRIASLTSQPPLISEANEVWMIHGTTHVAADAISSADFDMARASPSGLFGAGIYFAESISKSDEYVQGRRGPDGKEEFPLLICRVCLGYTYYCDERHPDRRKLERRCLSENWHSVIGDRKKTSGTFREFIIYDNLQVFPAFIVYYTREY
;
A
#
# COMPACT_ATOMS: atom_id res chain seq x y z
N MET A 1 -4.56 48.17 -10.46
CA MET A 1 -3.89 47.45 -9.37
C MET A 1 -2.84 48.37 -8.76
N SER A 2 -2.84 48.56 -7.44
CA SER A 2 -1.88 49.39 -6.74
C SER A 2 -0.45 48.82 -6.89
N ASP A 3 0.53 49.72 -6.85
CA ASP A 3 1.96 49.42 -7.05
C ASP A 3 2.46 48.19 -6.26
N LEU A 4 3.37 47.45 -6.87
CA LEU A 4 4.06 46.28 -6.27
C LEU A 4 4.77 46.61 -4.96
N ALA A 5 5.15 47.89 -4.76
CA ALA A 5 5.84 48.36 -3.56
C ALA A 5 5.01 48.21 -2.27
N ASP A 6 3.67 48.28 -2.37
CA ASP A 6 2.76 48.27 -1.22
C ASP A 6 2.17 46.89 -0.91
N PHE A 7 2.51 45.84 -1.66
CA PHE A 7 1.98 44.49 -1.42
C PHE A 7 2.60 43.86 -0.16
N ASN A 8 1.77 43.65 0.87
CA ASN A 8 2.16 42.97 2.09
C ASN A 8 1.62 41.52 2.08
N PRO A 9 2.50 40.49 2.07
CA PRO A 9 2.11 39.07 2.06
C PRO A 9 1.27 38.62 3.26
N ALA A 10 1.44 39.27 4.42
CA ALA A 10 0.69 38.96 5.64
C ALA A 10 -0.70 39.62 5.69
N ASN A 11 -1.00 40.58 4.79
CA ASN A 11 -2.26 41.31 4.80
C ASN A 11 -3.36 40.50 4.09
N ALA A 12 -4.43 40.15 4.82
CA ALA A 12 -5.55 39.36 4.29
C ALA A 12 -6.29 40.05 3.13
N GLU A 13 -6.42 41.38 3.15
CA GLU A 13 -7.07 42.15 2.07
C GLU A 13 -6.23 42.10 0.79
N HIS A 14 -4.90 42.20 0.90
CA HIS A 14 -3.99 42.08 -0.24
C HIS A 14 -4.03 40.68 -0.84
N ARG A 15 -4.11 39.64 -0.01
CA ARG A 15 -4.28 38.26 -0.48
C ARG A 15 -5.62 38.02 -1.17
N GLN A 16 -6.69 38.62 -0.67
CA GLN A 16 -8.02 38.52 -1.29
C GLN A 16 -8.08 39.22 -2.64
N LYS A 17 -7.47 40.39 -2.75
CA LYS A 17 -7.33 41.10 -4.04
C LYS A 17 -6.50 40.28 -5.05
N LEU A 18 -5.46 39.61 -4.60
CA LEU A 18 -4.68 38.72 -5.45
C LEU A 18 -5.51 37.52 -5.95
N LYS A 19 -6.31 36.90 -5.08
CA LYS A 19 -7.20 35.80 -5.47
C LYS A 19 -8.21 36.26 -6.53
N GLN A 20 -8.81 37.44 -6.38
CA GLN A 20 -9.71 38.01 -7.38
C GLN A 20 -8.99 38.25 -8.72
N ALA A 21 -7.79 38.79 -8.68
CA ALA A 21 -6.97 38.99 -9.88
C ALA A 21 -6.59 37.68 -10.59
N LEU A 22 -6.29 36.62 -9.83
CA LEU A 22 -6.04 35.29 -10.36
C LEU A 22 -7.29 34.70 -11.03
N GLU A 23 -8.46 34.88 -10.45
CA GLU A 23 -9.72 34.44 -11.03
C GLU A 23 -10.08 35.22 -12.32
N GLU A 24 -9.80 36.52 -12.36
CA GLU A 24 -9.97 37.33 -13.57
C GLU A 24 -9.02 36.89 -14.69
N LEU A 25 -7.74 36.64 -14.37
CA LEU A 25 -6.75 36.16 -15.34
C LEU A 25 -7.18 34.83 -15.98
N ARG A 26 -7.78 33.94 -15.18
CA ARG A 26 -8.28 32.64 -15.66
C ARG A 26 -9.44 32.70 -16.61
N ARG A 27 -10.24 33.79 -16.55
CA ARG A 27 -11.38 34.00 -17.44
C ARG A 27 -10.98 34.53 -18.81
N VAL A 28 -9.77 35.06 -18.93
CA VAL A 28 -9.24 35.55 -20.20
C VAL A 28 -8.72 34.36 -20.99
N PRO A 29 -9.14 34.18 -22.28
CA PRO A 29 -8.58 33.16 -23.15
C PRO A 29 -7.04 33.32 -23.27
N GLU A 30 -6.29 32.24 -23.18
CA GLU A 30 -4.81 32.24 -23.20
C GLU A 30 -4.26 33.03 -24.40
N ALA A 31 -4.82 32.78 -25.59
CA ALA A 31 -4.42 33.49 -26.82
C ALA A 31 -4.63 35.00 -26.78
N GLU A 32 -5.58 35.53 -25.98
CA GLU A 32 -5.82 36.96 -25.80
C GLU A 32 -4.95 37.56 -24.70
N LEU A 33 -4.65 36.76 -23.66
CA LEU A 33 -3.82 37.19 -22.55
C LEU A 33 -2.41 37.56 -23.01
N TRP A 34 -1.83 36.74 -23.84
CA TRP A 34 -0.43 36.90 -24.31
C TRP A 34 -0.28 37.92 -25.43
N LYS A 35 -1.36 38.26 -26.16
CA LYS A 35 -1.35 39.28 -27.21
C LYS A 35 -1.36 40.72 -26.67
N SER A 36 -1.73 40.93 -25.40
CA SER A 36 -1.81 42.27 -24.84
C SER A 36 -0.73 42.53 -23.79
N LYS A 37 -0.05 43.67 -23.88
CA LYS A 37 0.89 44.13 -22.87
C LYS A 37 0.28 44.17 -21.47
N LYS A 38 -1.02 44.55 -21.37
CA LYS A 38 -1.78 44.60 -20.11
C LYS A 38 -1.97 43.22 -19.51
N GLY A 39 -2.17 42.17 -20.33
CA GLY A 39 -2.30 40.80 -19.88
C GLY A 39 -0.96 40.25 -19.35
N GLN A 40 0.13 40.48 -20.09
CA GLN A 40 1.48 40.11 -19.68
C GLN A 40 1.91 40.81 -18.37
N ASP A 41 1.63 42.11 -18.22
CA ASP A 41 1.90 42.87 -17.02
C ASP A 41 1.08 42.35 -15.81
N ALA A 42 -0.19 42.00 -16.03
CA ALA A 42 -1.04 41.42 -14.97
C ALA A 42 -0.56 40.04 -14.51
N TYR A 43 -0.14 39.21 -15.46
CA TYR A 43 0.49 37.90 -15.12
C TYR A 43 1.77 38.08 -14.32
N GLY A 44 2.67 38.95 -14.77
CA GLY A 44 3.94 39.24 -14.07
C GLY A 44 3.69 39.71 -12.64
N GLN A 45 2.74 40.62 -12.43
CA GLN A 45 2.38 41.11 -11.10
C GLN A 45 1.80 39.99 -10.20
N CYS A 46 0.94 39.11 -10.72
CA CYS A 46 0.41 37.99 -9.95
C CYS A 46 1.50 36.99 -9.59
N SER A 47 2.37 36.66 -10.53
CA SER A 47 3.53 35.77 -10.36
C SER A 47 4.46 36.28 -9.25
N GLU A 48 4.82 37.55 -9.30
CA GLU A 48 5.70 38.17 -8.28
C GLU A 48 5.06 38.21 -6.89
N ARG A 49 3.75 38.51 -6.81
CA ARG A 49 3.02 38.50 -5.52
C ARG A 49 2.92 37.10 -4.92
N LEU A 50 2.67 36.08 -5.73
CA LEU A 50 2.69 34.69 -5.28
C LEU A 50 4.07 34.30 -4.76
N THR A 51 5.13 34.69 -5.46
CA THR A 51 6.52 34.45 -5.02
C THR A 51 6.79 35.11 -3.67
N ARG A 52 6.35 36.38 -3.46
CA ARG A 52 6.49 37.07 -2.17
C ARG A 52 5.73 36.40 -1.03
N ILE A 53 4.51 35.89 -1.30
CA ILE A 53 3.74 35.14 -0.28
C ILE A 53 4.48 33.85 0.07
N PHE A 54 5.03 33.16 -0.94
CA PHE A 54 5.80 31.95 -0.72
C PHE A 54 7.04 32.21 0.12
N ASP A 55 7.81 33.25 -0.20
CA ASP A 55 9.02 33.63 0.53
C ASP A 55 8.71 34.03 1.99
N ASP A 56 7.60 34.75 2.21
CA ASP A 56 7.09 35.08 3.56
C ASP A 56 6.65 33.82 4.32
N ALA A 57 5.97 32.89 3.65
CA ALA A 57 5.59 31.61 4.23
C ALA A 57 6.81 30.75 4.58
N CYS A 58 7.85 30.76 3.74
CA CYS A 58 9.14 30.13 4.04
C CYS A 58 9.78 30.73 5.30
N TRP A 59 9.80 32.06 5.42
CA TRP A 59 10.36 32.75 6.59
C TRP A 59 9.59 32.42 7.87
N ARG A 60 8.25 32.31 7.79
CA ARG A 60 7.38 31.92 8.92
C ARG A 60 7.34 30.41 9.18
N ASN A 61 7.96 29.60 8.32
CA ASN A 61 7.88 28.14 8.33
C ASN A 61 6.43 27.59 8.25
N ASP A 62 5.57 28.28 7.48
CA ASP A 62 4.15 27.95 7.31
C ASP A 62 3.95 27.05 6.07
N GLU A 63 4.06 25.73 6.28
CA GLU A 63 3.97 24.73 5.22
C GLU A 63 2.62 24.75 4.48
N LYS A 64 1.53 25.00 5.20
CA LYS A 64 0.21 25.05 4.62
C LYS A 64 0.06 26.25 3.67
N ASP A 65 0.63 27.36 4.04
CA ASP A 65 0.63 28.56 3.21
C ASP A 65 1.50 28.38 1.96
N MET A 66 2.69 27.77 2.12
CA MET A 66 3.56 27.39 0.99
C MET A 66 2.84 26.47 0.00
N GLN A 67 2.16 25.43 0.47
CA GLN A 67 1.38 24.51 -0.38
C GLN A 67 0.25 25.23 -1.11
N THR A 68 -0.45 26.13 -0.41
CA THR A 68 -1.53 26.93 -1.01
C THR A 68 -1.00 27.79 -2.14
N VAL A 69 0.15 28.43 -1.97
CA VAL A 69 0.76 29.28 -3.00
C VAL A 69 1.22 28.47 -4.22
N ILE A 70 1.82 27.28 -4.00
CA ILE A 70 2.18 26.36 -5.09
C ILE A 70 0.94 25.94 -5.89
N TRP A 71 -0.16 25.66 -5.20
CA TRP A 71 -1.43 25.34 -5.81
C TRP A 71 -1.99 26.52 -6.65
N ASP A 72 -1.96 27.74 -6.09
CA ASP A 72 -2.43 28.93 -6.80
C ASP A 72 -1.54 29.26 -8.00
N ALA A 73 -0.22 29.03 -7.91
CA ALA A 73 0.71 29.20 -9.02
C ALA A 73 0.43 28.23 -10.19
N GLY A 74 0.05 26.97 -9.88
CA GLY A 74 -0.33 25.98 -10.89
C GLY A 74 -1.60 26.32 -11.67
N ARG A 75 -2.30 27.35 -11.23
CA ARG A 75 -3.53 27.84 -11.87
C ARG A 75 -3.31 29.05 -12.77
N LEU A 76 -2.09 29.57 -12.84
CA LEU A 76 -1.75 30.65 -13.77
C LEU A 76 -1.65 30.10 -15.20
N PRO A 77 -2.10 30.86 -16.23
CA PRO A 77 -1.92 30.48 -17.63
C PRO A 77 -0.43 30.38 -17.99
N ILE A 78 -0.07 29.47 -18.90
CA ILE A 78 1.32 29.27 -19.34
C ILE A 78 1.53 30.06 -20.64
N PRO A 79 2.68 30.79 -20.82
CA PRO A 79 2.99 31.50 -22.05
C PRO A 79 3.07 30.56 -23.26
N GLU A 80 2.43 30.93 -24.39
CA GLU A 80 2.41 30.13 -25.63
C GLU A 80 3.79 30.02 -26.33
N ASP A 81 4.68 30.98 -26.12
CA ASP A 81 5.93 31.13 -26.93
C ASP A 81 7.16 30.41 -26.34
N ASP A 82 7.05 29.70 -25.20
CA ASP A 82 8.20 29.17 -24.47
C ASP A 82 8.06 27.67 -24.14
N TYR A 83 7.83 26.84 -25.16
CA TYR A 83 7.70 25.36 -24.96
C TYR A 83 9.03 24.63 -24.78
N GLU A 84 10.17 25.22 -25.08
CA GLU A 84 11.48 24.59 -24.87
C GLU A 84 12.31 25.37 -23.82
N GLY A 85 12.18 24.97 -22.54
CA GLY A 85 13.09 25.41 -21.47
C GLY A 85 12.48 26.25 -20.34
N HIS A 86 11.21 26.64 -20.36
CA HIS A 86 10.58 27.38 -19.26
C HIS A 86 10.04 26.45 -18.15
N VAL A 87 10.66 26.58 -16.99
CA VAL A 87 10.11 26.05 -15.74
C VAL A 87 8.91 26.89 -15.34
N SER A 88 7.71 26.30 -15.25
CA SER A 88 6.51 27.00 -14.79
C SER A 88 6.72 27.60 -13.39
N LEU A 89 6.02 28.71 -13.07
CA LEU A 89 6.08 29.29 -11.71
C LEU A 89 5.80 28.24 -10.64
N GLN A 90 4.87 27.34 -10.87
CA GLN A 90 4.57 26.24 -9.97
C GLN A 90 5.76 25.32 -9.77
N GLU A 91 6.46 24.96 -10.84
CA GLU A 91 7.64 24.10 -10.81
C GLU A 91 8.78 24.78 -10.05
N MET A 92 9.01 26.07 -10.33
CA MET A 92 10.01 26.87 -9.64
C MET A 92 9.72 26.97 -8.13
N LEU A 93 8.45 27.18 -7.74
CA LEU A 93 8.08 27.24 -6.32
C LEU A 93 8.16 25.85 -5.66
N LYS A 94 7.87 24.76 -6.37
CA LYS A 94 8.09 23.39 -5.89
C LYS A 94 9.58 23.09 -5.67
N GLN A 95 10.45 23.53 -6.59
CA GLN A 95 11.89 23.40 -6.41
C GLN A 95 12.38 24.20 -5.20
N LYS A 96 11.92 25.46 -5.04
CA LYS A 96 12.20 26.26 -3.84
C LYS A 96 11.71 25.57 -2.57
N TRP A 97 10.50 25.01 -2.56
CA TRP A 97 9.97 24.25 -1.44
C TRP A 97 10.88 23.08 -1.07
N ASN A 98 11.20 22.21 -2.06
CA ASN A 98 12.07 21.07 -1.79
C ASN A 98 13.45 21.52 -1.28
N THR A 99 13.99 22.64 -1.78
CA THR A 99 15.23 23.22 -1.26
C THR A 99 15.09 23.66 0.21
N VAL A 100 13.98 24.32 0.57
CA VAL A 100 13.71 24.73 1.96
C VAL A 100 13.55 23.50 2.86
N LYS A 101 12.81 22.48 2.38
CA LYS A 101 12.65 21.22 3.11
C LYS A 101 13.98 20.49 3.29
N MET A 102 14.76 20.35 2.23
CA MET A 102 16.10 19.76 2.29
C MET A 102 16.98 20.42 3.36
N ASN A 103 17.04 21.76 3.38
CA ASN A 103 17.86 22.49 4.36
C ASN A 103 17.34 22.27 5.79
N LYS A 104 16.01 22.28 5.97
CA LYS A 104 15.37 22.01 7.27
C LYS A 104 15.68 20.61 7.78
N GLU A 105 15.63 19.62 6.92
CA GLU A 105 15.97 18.23 7.27
C GLU A 105 17.45 18.08 7.61
N PHE A 106 18.35 18.77 6.92
CA PHE A 106 19.77 18.80 7.31
C PHE A 106 19.98 19.44 8.69
N GLU A 107 19.28 20.55 9.00
CA GLU A 107 19.33 21.15 10.34
C GLU A 107 18.77 20.22 11.42
N GLU A 108 17.71 19.47 11.10
CA GLU A 108 17.13 18.46 11.99
C GLU A 108 18.11 17.30 12.21
N ALA A 109 18.76 16.82 11.14
CA ALA A 109 19.80 15.81 11.22
C ALA A 109 20.97 16.29 12.11
N GLU A 110 21.43 17.52 11.95
CA GLU A 110 22.48 18.08 12.81
C GLU A 110 22.07 18.15 14.30
N ARG A 111 20.84 18.60 14.59
CA ARG A 111 20.31 18.63 15.97
C ARG A 111 20.24 17.24 16.58
N ASN A 112 19.78 16.26 15.81
CA ASN A 112 19.67 14.88 16.27
C ASN A 112 21.06 14.23 16.44
N LEU A 113 22.03 14.56 15.60
CA LEU A 113 23.43 14.13 15.77
C LEU A 113 24.05 14.68 17.06
N VAL A 114 23.82 15.95 17.38
CA VAL A 114 24.27 16.56 18.64
C VAL A 114 23.58 15.87 19.81
N THR A 115 22.28 15.64 19.72
CA THR A 115 21.49 14.92 20.73
C THR A 115 22.06 13.53 20.96
N PHE A 116 22.22 12.73 19.91
CA PHE A 116 22.82 11.39 19.96
C PHE A 116 24.21 11.42 20.62
N SER A 117 25.02 12.39 20.25
CA SER A 117 26.40 12.51 20.77
C SER A 117 26.48 12.77 22.27
N ASN A 118 25.43 13.36 22.86
CA ASN A 118 25.36 13.75 24.26
C ASN A 118 24.61 12.74 25.16
N LEU A 119 23.96 11.73 24.56
CA LEU A 119 23.20 10.71 25.30
C LEU A 119 24.12 9.58 25.79
N HIS A 120 23.79 9.05 26.97
CA HIS A 120 24.44 7.89 27.60
C HIS A 120 23.45 6.71 27.80
N ASP A 121 22.17 6.93 27.61
CA ASP A 121 21.11 5.93 27.72
C ASP A 121 20.86 5.25 26.37
N ALA A 122 20.94 3.92 26.34
CA ALA A 122 20.86 3.15 25.09
C ALA A 122 19.52 3.35 24.34
N SER A 123 18.40 3.35 25.04
CA SER A 123 17.07 3.50 24.40
C SER A 123 16.88 4.88 23.78
N ARG A 124 17.29 5.92 24.50
CA ARG A 124 17.24 7.30 24.00
C ARG A 124 18.23 7.54 22.86
N SER A 125 19.39 6.85 22.90
CA SER A 125 20.38 6.92 21.84
C SER A 125 19.87 6.26 20.55
N SER A 126 19.19 5.10 20.63
CA SER A 126 18.55 4.47 19.48
C SER A 126 17.50 5.36 18.83
N GLN A 127 16.67 6.01 19.64
CA GLN A 127 15.63 6.93 19.14
C GLN A 127 16.22 8.19 18.49
N ALA A 128 17.30 8.73 19.06
CA ALA A 128 17.99 9.89 18.47
C ALA A 128 18.69 9.53 17.16
N LEU A 129 19.26 8.32 17.07
CA LEU A 129 19.86 7.78 15.85
C LEU A 129 18.80 7.59 14.75
N GLU A 130 17.65 7.00 15.07
CA GLU A 130 16.54 6.80 14.14
C GLU A 130 16.09 8.15 13.54
N LYS A 131 15.80 9.14 14.38
CA LYS A 131 15.45 10.49 13.93
C LYS A 131 16.54 11.16 13.08
N PHE A 132 17.81 10.92 13.39
CA PHE A 132 18.92 11.41 12.58
C PHE A 132 18.90 10.78 11.18
N MET A 133 18.72 9.45 11.09
CA MET A 133 18.71 8.74 9.82
C MET A 133 17.48 9.12 8.99
N ASP A 134 16.31 9.22 9.60
CA ASP A 134 15.07 9.66 8.93
C ASP A 134 15.23 11.07 8.34
N ALA A 135 15.78 12.01 9.11
CA ALA A 135 16.01 13.37 8.63
C ALA A 135 17.03 13.40 7.47
N LEU A 136 18.06 12.55 7.52
CA LEU A 136 19.05 12.45 6.46
C LEU A 136 18.47 11.89 5.16
N ASP A 137 17.61 10.87 5.27
CA ASP A 137 16.92 10.25 4.13
C ASP A 137 15.90 11.23 3.51
N MET A 138 15.19 11.99 4.34
CA MET A 138 14.27 13.03 3.87
C MET A 138 15.02 14.20 3.18
N ALA A 139 16.18 14.59 3.71
CA ALA A 139 17.01 15.60 3.05
C ALA A 139 17.48 15.12 1.66
N GLN A 140 17.91 13.88 1.54
CA GLN A 140 18.29 13.26 0.26
C GLN A 140 17.10 13.21 -0.71
N PHE A 141 15.94 12.77 -0.24
CA PHE A 141 14.71 12.73 -1.04
C PHE A 141 14.36 14.12 -1.64
N HIS A 142 14.45 15.18 -0.83
CA HIS A 142 14.19 16.53 -1.32
C HIS A 142 15.30 17.06 -2.24
N ALA A 143 16.54 16.64 -2.03
CA ALA A 143 17.67 16.98 -2.89
C ALA A 143 17.51 16.34 -4.29
N ASP A 144 17.12 15.08 -4.36
CA ASP A 144 16.86 14.35 -5.60
C ASP A 144 15.73 15.01 -6.40
N ALA A 145 14.69 15.50 -5.69
CA ALA A 145 13.57 16.21 -6.32
C ALA A 145 13.96 17.55 -6.99
N VAL A 146 15.08 18.14 -6.59
CA VAL A 146 15.61 19.38 -7.20
C VAL A 146 16.88 19.16 -8.03
N GLY A 147 17.33 17.92 -8.16
CA GLY A 147 18.54 17.57 -8.90
C GLY A 147 19.84 18.08 -8.24
N THR A 148 19.85 18.23 -6.91
CA THR A 148 21.00 18.74 -6.16
C THR A 148 21.81 17.57 -5.58
N ASP A 149 23.12 17.51 -5.89
CA ASP A 149 24.02 16.54 -5.27
C ASP A 149 24.39 17.00 -3.84
N VAL A 150 23.93 16.25 -2.85
CA VAL A 150 24.20 16.48 -1.42
C VAL A 150 25.16 15.45 -0.82
N SER A 151 25.76 14.59 -1.63
CA SER A 151 26.64 13.49 -1.18
C SER A 151 27.74 13.97 -0.24
N ARG A 152 28.30 15.17 -0.46
CA ARG A 152 29.33 15.74 0.41
C ARG A 152 28.78 16.08 1.81
N GLN A 153 27.58 16.63 1.89
CA GLN A 153 26.94 17.01 3.18
C GLN A 153 26.54 15.75 3.95
N VAL A 154 25.92 14.78 3.27
CA VAL A 154 25.56 13.48 3.84
C VAL A 154 26.79 12.77 4.40
N ASN A 155 27.88 12.67 3.61
CA ASN A 155 29.11 12.02 4.02
C ASN A 155 29.79 12.76 5.18
N ALA A 156 29.71 14.08 5.25
CA ALA A 156 30.25 14.85 6.37
C ALA A 156 29.50 14.55 7.69
N LEU A 157 28.16 14.43 7.63
CA LEU A 157 27.34 14.08 8.81
C LEU A 157 27.57 12.64 9.25
N LEU A 158 27.61 11.69 8.30
CA LEU A 158 27.91 10.29 8.59
C LEU A 158 29.33 10.11 9.15
N GLY A 159 30.32 10.86 8.64
CA GLY A 159 31.68 10.84 9.15
C GLY A 159 31.79 11.37 10.59
N ARG A 160 30.96 12.33 11.00
CA ARG A 160 30.86 12.82 12.40
C ARG A 160 30.15 11.81 13.31
N LEU A 161 29.16 11.06 12.79
CA LEU A 161 28.44 10.03 13.53
C LEU A 161 29.31 8.78 13.78
N GLN A 162 30.10 8.37 12.80
CA GLN A 162 30.83 7.09 12.75
C GLN A 162 31.64 6.78 14.02
N PRO A 163 32.50 7.65 14.55
CA PRO A 163 33.33 7.29 15.71
C PRO A 163 32.49 7.01 16.96
N LYS A 164 31.46 7.81 17.21
CA LYS A 164 30.57 7.66 18.36
C LYS A 164 29.73 6.39 18.24
N LEU A 165 29.19 6.13 17.06
CA LEU A 165 28.41 4.95 16.75
C LEU A 165 29.24 3.68 16.88
N GLN A 166 30.47 3.69 16.36
CA GLN A 166 31.41 2.56 16.47
C GLN A 166 31.76 2.26 17.94
N SER A 167 32.03 3.30 18.72
CA SER A 167 32.31 3.15 20.15
C SER A 167 31.10 2.57 20.90
N TRP A 168 29.89 3.06 20.60
CA TRP A 168 28.67 2.59 21.22
C TRP A 168 28.35 1.14 20.86
N LEU A 169 28.38 0.78 19.55
CA LEU A 169 28.20 -0.59 19.09
C LEU A 169 29.22 -1.55 19.72
N GLN A 170 30.49 -1.16 19.81
CA GLN A 170 31.50 -1.96 20.48
C GLN A 170 31.18 -2.14 21.98
N GLY A 171 30.62 -1.12 22.62
CA GLY A 171 30.14 -1.18 24.00
C GLY A 171 29.01 -2.19 24.17
N LEU A 172 27.99 -2.13 23.28
CA LEU A 172 26.86 -3.07 23.27
C LEU A 172 27.33 -4.53 23.02
N VAL A 173 28.25 -4.71 22.08
CA VAL A 173 28.84 -6.01 21.77
C VAL A 173 29.60 -6.57 22.97
N ARG A 174 30.46 -5.78 23.63
CA ARG A 174 31.18 -6.17 24.86
C ARG A 174 30.23 -6.46 26.02
N GLY A 175 29.15 -5.68 26.15
CA GLY A 175 28.09 -5.87 27.15
C GLY A 175 27.12 -6.99 26.82
N ARG A 176 27.27 -7.70 25.69
CA ARG A 176 26.38 -8.76 25.19
C ARG A 176 24.92 -8.30 25.02
N GLN A 177 24.70 -7.04 24.73
CA GLN A 177 23.38 -6.47 24.41
C GLN A 177 23.08 -6.64 22.92
N VAL A 178 22.93 -7.89 22.50
CA VAL A 178 22.86 -8.31 21.08
C VAL A 178 21.64 -7.73 20.39
N ASP A 179 20.48 -7.76 21.03
CA ASP A 179 19.21 -7.27 20.43
C ASP A 179 19.23 -5.74 20.22
N GLU A 180 19.84 -5.00 21.15
CA GLU A 180 19.99 -3.55 21.05
C GLU A 180 20.99 -3.18 19.95
N ALA A 181 22.08 -3.91 19.82
CA ALA A 181 23.06 -3.69 18.77
C ALA A 181 22.50 -4.04 17.37
N ASP A 182 21.69 -5.10 17.24
CA ASP A 182 20.98 -5.45 16.02
C ASP A 182 19.98 -4.34 15.60
N LYS A 183 19.25 -3.79 16.58
CA LYS A 183 18.35 -2.67 16.35
C LYS A 183 19.08 -1.46 15.82
N VAL A 184 20.23 -1.13 16.40
CA VAL A 184 21.07 -0.01 15.94
C VAL A 184 21.55 -0.24 14.50
N LEU A 185 22.03 -1.45 14.17
CA LEU A 185 22.45 -1.77 12.79
C LEU A 185 21.30 -1.74 11.80
N SER A 186 20.09 -2.15 12.22
CA SER A 186 18.88 -2.06 11.41
C SER A 186 18.48 -0.62 11.08
N ILE A 187 18.62 0.29 12.03
CA ILE A 187 18.36 1.74 11.84
C ILE A 187 19.32 2.33 10.79
N ILE A 188 20.58 1.91 10.80
CA ILE A 188 21.61 2.41 9.86
C ILE A 188 21.36 1.90 8.42
N GLY A 189 20.92 0.65 8.29
CA GLY A 189 20.75 -0.06 7.02
C GLY A 189 22.05 -0.65 6.45
N ASP A 190 21.92 -1.73 5.71
CA ASP A 190 23.04 -2.56 5.27
C ASP A 190 24.06 -1.82 4.39
N ALA A 191 23.62 -0.99 3.47
CA ALA A 191 24.51 -0.22 2.58
C ALA A 191 25.42 0.74 3.40
N ARG A 192 24.84 1.48 4.34
CA ARG A 192 25.58 2.42 5.19
C ARG A 192 26.48 1.74 6.22
N VAL A 193 26.12 0.52 6.66
CA VAL A 193 26.97 -0.30 7.53
C VAL A 193 28.30 -0.61 6.84
N GLU A 194 28.29 -0.89 5.54
CA GLU A 194 29.50 -1.14 4.75
C GLU A 194 30.31 0.15 4.56
N ASP A 195 29.67 1.23 4.12
CA ASP A 195 30.30 2.54 3.90
C ASP A 195 30.93 3.11 5.18
N MET A 196 30.33 2.84 6.34
CA MET A 196 30.84 3.30 7.64
C MET A 196 31.87 2.34 8.25
N GLY A 197 32.29 1.28 7.56
CA GLY A 197 33.28 0.33 8.04
C GLY A 197 32.84 -0.48 9.26
N LEU A 198 31.53 -0.69 9.46
CA LEU A 198 30.94 -1.40 10.59
C LEU A 198 30.75 -2.90 10.32
N THR A 199 31.17 -3.38 9.16
CA THR A 199 31.02 -4.79 8.73
C THR A 199 31.61 -5.78 9.72
N GLY A 200 32.77 -5.48 10.28
CA GLY A 200 33.40 -6.31 11.32
C GLY A 200 32.57 -6.40 12.61
N THR A 201 31.97 -5.29 13.03
CA THR A 201 31.09 -5.26 14.22
C THR A 201 29.79 -6.03 13.96
N LYS A 202 29.22 -5.92 12.75
CA LYS A 202 28.06 -6.72 12.32
C LYS A 202 28.35 -8.22 12.33
N GLN A 203 29.50 -8.62 11.81
CA GLN A 203 29.95 -10.03 11.83
C GLN A 203 30.13 -10.55 13.25
N GLU A 204 30.75 -9.74 14.14
CA GLU A 204 30.93 -10.11 15.54
C GLU A 204 29.59 -10.24 16.26
N LEU A 205 28.64 -9.35 15.99
CA LEU A 205 27.28 -9.41 16.54
C LEU A 205 26.54 -10.66 16.09
N GLN A 206 26.57 -10.97 14.78
CA GLN A 206 25.99 -12.19 14.23
C GLN A 206 26.59 -13.43 14.88
N ARG A 207 27.88 -13.40 15.17
CA ARG A 207 28.59 -14.45 15.86
C ARG A 207 28.12 -14.64 17.31
N LEU A 208 28.02 -13.53 18.09
CA LEU A 208 27.52 -13.58 19.47
C LEU A 208 26.08 -14.07 19.53
N ARG A 209 25.24 -13.60 18.63
CA ARG A 209 23.84 -14.06 18.51
C ARG A 209 23.77 -15.56 18.22
N GLY A 210 24.58 -16.05 17.29
CA GLY A 210 24.70 -17.50 17.01
C GLY A 210 25.07 -18.28 18.25
N LEU A 211 26.01 -17.80 19.06
CA LEU A 211 26.45 -18.45 20.28
C LEU A 211 25.39 -18.46 21.39
N ASP A 212 24.72 -17.35 21.65
CA ASP A 212 23.65 -17.25 22.67
C ASP A 212 22.43 -18.10 22.29
N LEU A 213 22.11 -18.15 20.99
CA LEU A 213 21.06 -18.99 20.47
C LEU A 213 21.41 -20.48 20.52
N LEU A 214 22.69 -20.86 20.28
CA LEU A 214 23.17 -22.20 20.47
C LEU A 214 23.11 -22.60 21.94
N ARG A 215 23.57 -21.73 22.85
CA ARG A 215 23.47 -21.94 24.29
C ARG A 215 22.02 -22.20 24.71
N SER A 216 21.07 -21.38 24.27
CA SER A 216 19.65 -21.53 24.56
C SER A 216 19.06 -22.84 23.99
N ALA A 217 19.49 -23.25 22.78
CA ALA A 217 19.01 -24.47 22.13
C ALA A 217 19.60 -25.75 22.74
N LEU A 218 20.82 -25.68 23.24
CA LEU A 218 21.52 -26.83 23.85
C LEU A 218 21.22 -26.97 25.36
N GLN A 219 20.81 -25.93 26.06
CA GLN A 219 20.45 -26.01 27.49
C GLN A 219 19.38 -27.07 27.83
N PRO A 220 18.33 -27.32 27.04
CA PRO A 220 17.37 -28.39 27.29
C PRO A 220 17.95 -29.79 27.08
N LEU A 221 18.94 -29.95 26.19
CA LEU A 221 19.52 -31.26 25.86
C LEU A 221 20.26 -31.94 27.02
N PRO A 222 21.02 -31.21 27.87
CA PRO A 222 21.75 -31.85 28.98
C PRO A 222 20.91 -32.08 30.23
N SER A 223 19.81 -31.34 30.46
CA SER A 223 19.13 -31.36 31.77
C SER A 223 17.76 -32.05 31.78
N GLN A 224 17.08 -32.15 30.66
CA GLN A 224 15.71 -32.66 30.60
C GLN A 224 15.57 -34.00 29.87
N VAL A 225 16.52 -34.33 29.02
CA VAL A 225 16.52 -35.57 28.29
C VAL A 225 17.63 -36.43 28.93
N GLY A 226 17.27 -37.24 29.90
CA GLY A 226 18.15 -38.32 30.30
C GLY A 226 18.48 -39.12 29.05
N PHE A 227 19.65 -38.92 28.46
CA PHE A 227 20.14 -39.68 27.32
C PHE A 227 20.56 -41.09 27.78
N PRO A 228 19.60 -42.04 27.93
CA PRO A 228 19.95 -43.39 28.29
C PRO A 228 20.60 -44.03 27.07
N GLY A 229 21.90 -44.14 27.07
CA GLY A 229 22.66 -44.72 25.97
C GLY A 229 23.72 -43.80 25.37
N LEU A 230 23.72 -42.51 25.66
CA LEU A 230 24.88 -41.67 25.43
C LEU A 230 25.98 -42.10 26.40
N LYS A 231 27.04 -42.67 25.89
CA LYS A 231 28.23 -42.87 26.69
C LYS A 231 28.64 -41.52 27.26
N ASP A 232 28.59 -41.35 28.58
CA ASP A 232 28.99 -40.18 29.35
C ASP A 232 30.20 -39.42 28.77
N ARG A 233 31.08 -40.15 28.14
CA ARG A 233 32.30 -39.68 27.51
C ARG A 233 32.07 -38.81 26.27
N GLN A 234 31.04 -39.07 25.45
CA GLN A 234 30.74 -38.32 24.22
C GLN A 234 30.01 -37.01 24.56
N LEU A 235 29.09 -37.06 25.54
CA LEU A 235 28.41 -35.87 26.02
C LEU A 235 29.39 -34.93 26.73
N ARG A 236 30.32 -35.47 27.57
CA ARG A 236 31.37 -34.67 28.20
C ARG A 236 32.31 -34.07 27.17
N HIS A 237 32.67 -34.80 26.12
CA HIS A 237 33.52 -34.28 25.04
C HIS A 237 32.81 -33.16 24.29
N ALA A 238 31.53 -33.31 23.94
CA ALA A 238 30.71 -32.29 23.31
C ALA A 238 30.60 -31.02 24.19
N LEU A 239 30.33 -31.19 25.48
CA LEU A 239 30.26 -30.10 26.45
C LEU A 239 31.61 -29.38 26.63
N LEU A 240 32.71 -30.13 26.71
CA LEU A 240 34.06 -29.54 26.83
C LEU A 240 34.48 -28.78 25.58
N THR A 241 34.07 -29.25 24.40
CA THR A 241 34.34 -28.56 23.13
C THR A 241 33.49 -27.29 22.98
N ILE A 242 32.29 -27.29 23.56
CA ILE A 242 31.36 -26.16 23.54
C ILE A 242 31.67 -25.11 24.64
N GLN A 243 32.24 -25.57 25.78
CA GLN A 243 32.48 -24.73 26.94
C GLN A 243 33.39 -23.49 26.67
N PRO A 244 34.48 -23.58 25.89
CA PRO A 244 35.30 -22.39 25.55
C PRO A 244 34.53 -21.36 24.76
N ILE A 245 33.60 -21.77 23.89
CA ILE A 245 32.78 -20.91 23.06
C ILE A 245 31.69 -20.26 23.89
N LEU A 246 31.13 -21.00 24.83
CA LEU A 246 30.19 -20.47 25.83
C LEU A 246 30.88 -19.46 26.76
N ALA A 247 32.22 -19.58 26.95
CA ALA A 247 33.04 -18.67 27.74
C ALA A 247 33.55 -17.45 26.99
N GLY A 248 33.35 -17.36 25.66
CA GLY A 248 33.71 -16.18 24.86
C GLY A 248 34.97 -16.31 24.03
N ASP A 249 35.62 -17.51 24.00
CA ASP A 249 36.75 -17.80 23.10
C ASP A 249 36.23 -18.20 21.71
N THR A 250 36.39 -17.31 20.73
CA THR A 250 35.63 -17.34 19.50
C THR A 250 36.49 -17.15 18.26
N SER A 251 37.47 -18.01 18.12
CA SER A 251 38.17 -18.11 16.84
C SER A 251 37.28 -18.75 15.76
N ARG A 252 37.51 -18.38 14.48
CA ARG A 252 36.82 -18.99 13.32
C ARG A 252 36.96 -20.51 13.31
N ALA A 253 38.08 -21.04 13.81
CA ALA A 253 38.34 -22.46 13.97
C ALA A 253 37.36 -23.11 14.96
N THR A 254 37.05 -22.44 16.06
CA THR A 254 36.13 -22.91 17.10
C THR A 254 34.67 -22.92 16.60
N ALA A 255 34.25 -21.90 15.83
CA ALA A 255 32.92 -21.89 15.20
C ALA A 255 32.74 -23.05 14.19
N ASN A 256 33.77 -23.35 13.42
CA ASN A 256 33.75 -24.49 12.50
C ASN A 256 33.75 -25.85 13.26
N ALA A 257 34.50 -25.96 14.33
CA ALA A 257 34.50 -27.17 15.17
C ALA A 257 33.13 -27.43 15.80
N LEU A 258 32.41 -26.36 16.23
CA LEU A 258 31.03 -26.47 16.72
C LEU A 258 30.04 -26.93 15.66
N ARG A 259 30.16 -26.34 14.47
CA ARG A 259 29.33 -26.70 13.33
C ARG A 259 29.51 -28.19 13.01
N ASP A 260 30.77 -28.67 12.96
CA ASP A 260 31.09 -30.06 12.71
C ASP A 260 30.58 -30.96 13.82
N LEU A 261 30.72 -30.56 15.07
CA LEU A 261 30.19 -31.31 16.21
C LEU A 261 28.67 -31.42 16.15
N LEU A 262 27.97 -30.30 15.87
CA LEU A 262 26.51 -30.29 15.76
C LEU A 262 26.04 -31.22 14.64
N LEU A 263 26.60 -31.09 13.45
CA LEU A 263 26.11 -31.81 12.27
C LEU A 263 26.53 -33.28 12.27
N LYS A 264 27.75 -33.59 12.67
CA LYS A 264 28.33 -34.93 12.53
C LYS A 264 28.10 -35.84 13.75
N GLU A 265 28.05 -35.24 14.95
CA GLU A 265 27.98 -36.02 16.20
C GLU A 265 26.63 -35.85 16.91
N LEU A 266 26.19 -34.61 17.19
CA LEU A 266 24.97 -34.37 17.98
C LEU A 266 23.68 -34.64 17.20
N MET A 267 23.59 -34.22 15.93
CA MET A 267 22.38 -34.39 15.13
C MET A 267 21.98 -35.86 14.97
N PRO A 268 22.90 -36.81 14.61
CA PRO A 268 22.56 -38.22 14.53
C PRO A 268 22.02 -38.78 15.85
N MET A 269 22.65 -38.40 16.97
CA MET A 269 22.24 -38.87 18.28
C MET A 269 20.86 -38.32 18.67
N CYS A 270 20.59 -37.06 18.37
CA CYS A 270 19.31 -36.44 18.63
C CYS A 270 18.19 -37.11 17.83
N VAL A 271 18.42 -37.39 16.54
CA VAL A 271 17.45 -38.07 15.67
C VAL A 271 17.16 -39.51 16.18
N GLU A 272 18.15 -40.21 16.66
CA GLU A 272 17.97 -41.55 17.24
C GLU A 272 17.28 -41.53 18.60
N HIS A 273 17.40 -40.43 19.35
CA HIS A 273 16.87 -40.34 20.71
C HIS A 273 15.39 -39.91 20.80
N SER A 274 15.03 -38.70 20.33
CA SER A 274 13.65 -38.21 20.41
C SER A 274 13.36 -37.13 19.37
N ASN A 275 12.04 -36.89 19.11
CA ASN A 275 11.60 -35.81 18.24
C ASN A 275 12.02 -34.45 18.81
N GLU A 276 11.90 -34.27 20.12
CA GLU A 276 12.25 -33.02 20.80
C GLU A 276 13.74 -32.69 20.71
N SER A 277 14.60 -33.67 20.93
CA SER A 277 16.07 -33.50 20.76
C SER A 277 16.42 -33.19 19.31
N THR A 278 15.78 -33.85 18.34
CA THR A 278 15.96 -33.59 16.91
C THR A 278 15.63 -32.13 16.59
N LEU A 279 14.47 -31.64 17.05
CA LEU A 279 14.07 -30.26 16.85
C LEU A 279 15.03 -29.27 17.52
N ALA A 280 15.51 -29.58 18.73
CA ALA A 280 16.48 -28.74 19.42
C ALA A 280 17.81 -28.63 18.63
N ALA A 281 18.27 -29.72 18.06
CA ALA A 281 19.48 -29.74 17.23
C ALA A 281 19.28 -28.98 15.91
N ILE A 282 18.13 -29.11 15.26
CA ILE A 282 17.78 -28.35 14.05
C ILE A 282 17.69 -26.83 14.36
N ARG A 283 17.05 -26.45 15.46
CA ARG A 283 17.02 -25.06 15.94
C ARG A 283 18.42 -24.51 16.11
N ALA A 284 19.32 -25.28 16.73
CA ALA A 284 20.71 -24.88 16.91
C ALA A 284 21.40 -24.62 15.57
N GLY A 285 21.20 -25.51 14.58
CA GLY A 285 21.76 -25.37 13.24
C GLY A 285 21.31 -24.10 12.54
N PHE A 286 19.99 -23.82 12.50
CA PHE A 286 19.46 -22.61 11.89
C PHE A 286 19.89 -21.34 12.64
N LYS A 287 19.97 -21.39 13.94
CA LYS A 287 20.45 -20.29 14.77
C LYS A 287 21.94 -19.99 14.60
N LEU A 288 22.73 -20.96 14.18
CA LEU A 288 24.13 -20.79 13.77
C LEU A 288 24.28 -20.32 12.32
N HIS A 289 23.17 -19.89 11.69
CA HIS A 289 23.14 -19.48 10.28
C HIS A 289 23.73 -20.54 9.32
N MET A 290 23.57 -21.82 9.66
CA MET A 290 23.90 -22.90 8.74
C MET A 290 22.94 -22.93 7.57
N GLN A 291 23.45 -23.35 6.41
CA GLN A 291 22.59 -23.51 5.24
C GLN A 291 21.53 -24.58 5.50
N PRO A 292 20.27 -24.38 5.13
CA PRO A 292 19.21 -25.36 5.36
C PRO A 292 19.55 -26.74 4.83
N GLU A 293 20.22 -26.81 3.67
CA GLU A 293 20.62 -28.04 3.02
C GLU A 293 21.59 -28.86 3.90
N GLU A 294 22.52 -28.22 4.59
CA GLU A 294 23.49 -28.87 5.49
C GLU A 294 22.79 -29.44 6.73
N VAL A 295 21.90 -28.66 7.33
CA VAL A 295 21.11 -29.08 8.50
C VAL A 295 20.21 -30.25 8.13
N TRP A 296 19.50 -30.18 7.03
CA TRP A 296 18.61 -31.25 6.57
C TRP A 296 19.35 -32.50 6.14
N ALA A 297 20.52 -32.39 5.52
CA ALA A 297 21.36 -33.54 5.18
C ALA A 297 21.85 -34.27 6.44
N ALA A 298 22.18 -33.54 7.49
CA ALA A 298 22.59 -34.12 8.78
C ALA A 298 21.45 -34.87 9.49
N VAL A 299 20.18 -34.42 9.29
CA VAL A 299 18.99 -35.13 9.81
C VAL A 299 18.62 -36.32 8.94
N GLN A 300 18.71 -36.21 7.62
CA GLN A 300 18.27 -37.24 6.66
C GLN A 300 18.96 -38.58 6.85
N THR A 301 20.29 -38.59 7.02
CA THR A 301 21.06 -39.81 7.14
C THR A 301 20.67 -40.64 8.36
N PRO A 302 20.63 -40.11 9.59
CA PRO A 302 20.18 -40.86 10.76
C PRO A 302 18.67 -41.16 10.71
N TYR A 303 17.83 -40.29 10.17
CA TYR A 303 16.42 -40.55 9.96
C TYR A 303 16.18 -41.79 9.08
N ASN A 304 16.91 -41.92 7.99
CA ASN A 304 16.79 -43.08 7.11
C ASN A 304 17.20 -44.39 7.81
N ARG A 305 18.09 -44.32 8.81
CA ARG A 305 18.56 -45.49 9.61
C ARG A 305 17.61 -45.89 10.72
N LEU A 306 16.59 -45.05 11.04
CA LEU A 306 15.58 -45.39 12.05
C LEU A 306 14.84 -46.67 11.64
N ARG A 307 14.93 -47.70 12.51
CA ARG A 307 14.28 -49.01 12.33
C ARG A 307 12.83 -49.02 12.76
N ASP A 308 12.50 -48.21 13.76
CA ASP A 308 11.12 -48.07 14.26
C ASP A 308 10.29 -47.21 13.30
N ALA A 309 9.35 -47.87 12.58
CA ALA A 309 8.49 -47.25 11.60
C ALA A 309 7.51 -46.22 12.24
N SER A 310 7.01 -46.51 13.45
CA SER A 310 6.12 -45.61 14.18
C SER A 310 6.80 -44.30 14.55
N ARG A 311 8.02 -44.43 15.09
CA ARG A 311 8.84 -43.28 15.42
C ARG A 311 9.25 -42.47 14.17
N LYS A 312 9.62 -43.16 13.10
CA LYS A 312 9.97 -42.54 11.83
C LYS A 312 8.82 -41.70 11.29
N ALA A 313 7.59 -42.24 11.31
CA ALA A 313 6.38 -41.53 10.91
C ALA A 313 6.08 -40.34 11.84
N SER A 314 6.17 -40.56 13.15
CA SER A 314 5.96 -39.49 14.15
C SER A 314 6.95 -38.34 13.97
N LEU A 315 8.23 -38.63 13.74
CA LEU A 315 9.24 -37.59 13.50
C LEU A 315 8.99 -36.86 12.19
N ALA A 316 8.57 -37.55 11.13
CA ALA A 316 8.26 -36.93 9.84
C ALA A 316 7.11 -35.89 9.97
N VAL A 317 6.01 -36.31 10.60
CA VAL A 317 4.85 -35.41 10.83
C VAL A 317 5.24 -34.18 11.67
N GLU A 318 5.99 -34.39 12.75
CA GLU A 318 6.44 -33.31 13.62
C GLU A 318 7.39 -32.35 12.88
N LEU A 319 8.34 -32.87 12.09
CA LEU A 319 9.26 -32.06 11.30
C LEU A 319 8.51 -31.25 10.22
N GLN A 320 7.56 -31.84 9.51
CA GLN A 320 6.74 -31.13 8.52
C GLN A 320 5.98 -29.96 9.18
N ARG A 321 5.33 -30.21 10.31
CA ARG A 321 4.61 -29.19 11.08
C ARG A 321 5.53 -28.05 11.53
N ARG A 322 6.70 -28.39 12.10
CA ARG A 322 7.65 -27.42 12.66
C ARG A 322 8.42 -26.63 11.59
N CYS A 323 8.57 -27.16 10.39
CA CYS A 323 9.16 -26.41 9.27
C CYS A 323 8.44 -25.09 9.05
N LYS A 324 7.10 -25.09 9.09
CA LYS A 324 6.28 -23.88 8.98
C LYS A 324 6.29 -23.04 10.25
N GLU A 325 5.94 -23.66 11.39
CA GLU A 325 5.68 -22.94 12.63
C GLU A 325 6.93 -22.30 13.25
N GLU A 326 8.06 -22.99 13.21
CA GLU A 326 9.26 -22.57 13.91
C GLU A 326 10.39 -22.12 12.99
N PHE A 327 10.60 -22.80 11.86
CA PHE A 327 11.75 -22.55 11.01
C PHE A 327 11.44 -21.62 9.85
N ASN A 328 10.15 -21.37 9.59
CA ASN A 328 9.68 -20.56 8.45
C ASN A 328 10.28 -21.04 7.11
N LYS A 329 10.34 -22.36 6.92
CA LYS A 329 10.92 -23.05 5.77
C LYS A 329 10.01 -24.16 5.27
N ASP A 330 10.12 -24.49 3.98
CA ASP A 330 9.52 -25.70 3.44
C ASP A 330 10.27 -26.95 3.95
N PRO A 331 9.57 -28.07 4.22
CA PRO A 331 10.21 -29.31 4.56
C PRO A 331 11.00 -29.86 3.36
N PRO A 332 12.12 -30.56 3.61
CA PRO A 332 12.91 -31.17 2.56
C PRO A 332 12.14 -32.30 1.85
N SER A 333 12.41 -32.49 0.55
CA SER A 333 11.67 -33.43 -0.32
C SER A 333 11.64 -34.88 0.17
N TRP A 334 12.66 -35.34 0.92
CA TRP A 334 12.70 -36.68 1.47
C TRP A 334 11.72 -36.93 2.63
N LEU A 335 11.09 -35.87 3.18
CA LEU A 335 10.02 -35.96 4.17
C LEU A 335 8.62 -35.98 3.54
N LEU A 336 8.50 -35.79 2.23
CA LEU A 336 7.24 -35.58 1.54
C LEU A 336 6.64 -36.86 0.96
N SER A 337 5.33 -36.97 0.92
CA SER A 337 4.65 -37.98 0.13
C SER A 337 4.78 -37.69 -1.38
N PRO A 338 4.56 -38.69 -2.27
CA PRO A 338 4.56 -38.44 -3.72
C PRO A 338 3.62 -37.32 -4.17
N GLU A 339 2.43 -37.23 -3.56
CA GLU A 339 1.47 -36.14 -3.84
C GLU A 339 1.99 -34.78 -3.40
N GLN A 340 2.62 -34.71 -2.23
CA GLN A 340 3.24 -33.49 -1.72
C GLN A 340 4.44 -33.07 -2.57
N VAL A 341 5.26 -34.00 -3.05
CA VAL A 341 6.37 -33.73 -4.00
C VAL A 341 5.81 -33.16 -5.31
N ALA A 342 4.77 -33.78 -5.86
CA ALA A 342 4.14 -33.29 -7.08
C ALA A 342 3.56 -31.88 -6.90
N CYS A 343 2.93 -31.63 -5.75
CA CYS A 343 2.40 -30.31 -5.38
C CYS A 343 3.52 -29.24 -5.33
N GLN A 344 4.63 -29.55 -4.65
CA GLN A 344 5.79 -28.64 -4.56
C GLN A 344 6.43 -28.36 -5.93
N GLN A 345 6.56 -29.39 -6.78
CA GLN A 345 7.08 -29.21 -8.14
C GLN A 345 6.17 -28.30 -8.98
N ARG A 346 4.85 -28.42 -8.83
CA ARG A 346 3.88 -27.63 -9.58
C ARG A 346 3.90 -26.16 -9.17
N ILE A 347 3.95 -25.86 -7.85
CA ILE A 347 4.00 -24.46 -7.40
C ILE A 347 5.32 -23.80 -7.82
N ARG A 348 6.44 -24.52 -7.77
CA ARG A 348 7.73 -24.03 -8.27
C ARG A 348 7.75 -23.80 -9.79
N ALA A 349 7.07 -24.67 -10.55
CA ALA A 349 6.88 -24.46 -11.99
C ALA A 349 6.04 -23.21 -12.26
N ALA A 350 4.98 -22.99 -11.52
CA ALA A 350 4.13 -21.79 -11.63
C ALA A 350 4.90 -20.51 -11.25
N LEU A 351 5.74 -20.56 -10.22
CA LEU A 351 6.62 -19.45 -9.84
C LEU A 351 7.60 -19.08 -10.96
N ARG A 352 8.14 -20.08 -11.68
CA ARG A 352 9.03 -19.85 -12.84
C ARG A 352 8.28 -19.32 -14.05
N SER A 353 7.08 -19.85 -14.37
CA SER A 353 6.26 -19.37 -15.48
C SER A 353 5.85 -17.92 -15.32
N GLY A 354 5.61 -17.50 -14.08
CA GLY A 354 5.20 -16.16 -13.73
C GLY A 354 3.81 -15.78 -14.25
N ARG A 355 2.99 -16.74 -14.71
CA ARG A 355 1.62 -16.48 -15.18
C ARG A 355 0.65 -16.53 -14.00
N ALA A 356 -0.27 -15.59 -13.95
CA ALA A 356 -1.24 -15.48 -12.86
C ALA A 356 -2.11 -16.74 -12.72
N ASP A 357 -2.59 -17.28 -13.85
CA ASP A 357 -3.44 -18.48 -13.89
C ASP A 357 -2.71 -19.71 -13.34
N ASP A 358 -1.44 -19.89 -13.71
CA ASP A 358 -0.61 -21.00 -13.23
C ASP A 358 -0.38 -20.88 -11.72
N LEU A 359 -0.07 -19.68 -11.25
CA LEU A 359 0.13 -19.39 -9.82
C LEU A 359 -1.14 -19.66 -9.01
N GLN A 360 -2.28 -19.17 -9.49
CA GLN A 360 -3.58 -19.40 -8.84
C GLN A 360 -3.92 -20.89 -8.75
N ALA A 361 -3.83 -21.61 -9.89
CA ALA A 361 -4.12 -23.04 -9.94
C ALA A 361 -3.19 -23.86 -9.04
N ALA A 362 -1.90 -23.49 -8.98
CA ALA A 362 -0.93 -24.14 -8.10
C ALA A 362 -1.22 -23.86 -6.63
N CYS A 363 -1.55 -22.63 -6.26
CA CYS A 363 -1.93 -22.26 -4.89
C CYS A 363 -3.21 -23.00 -4.45
N GLN A 364 -4.22 -23.10 -5.32
CA GLN A 364 -5.45 -23.83 -5.04
C GLN A 364 -5.13 -25.31 -4.77
N GLN A 365 -4.31 -25.93 -5.60
CA GLN A 365 -3.91 -27.33 -5.39
C GLN A 365 -3.16 -27.52 -4.07
N VAL A 366 -2.28 -26.58 -3.69
CA VAL A 366 -1.62 -26.62 -2.37
C VAL A 366 -2.64 -26.62 -1.25
N MET A 367 -3.70 -25.80 -1.34
CA MET A 367 -4.76 -25.75 -0.33
C MET A 367 -5.61 -27.02 -0.27
N GLU A 368 -5.82 -27.69 -1.40
CA GLU A 368 -6.59 -28.94 -1.50
C GLU A 368 -5.78 -30.19 -1.12
N THR A 369 -4.44 -30.12 -1.18
CA THR A 369 -3.56 -31.25 -0.83
C THR A 369 -3.42 -31.37 0.67
N VAL A 370 -3.60 -32.59 1.22
CA VAL A 370 -3.42 -32.85 2.65
C VAL A 370 -1.97 -32.53 3.08
N GLY A 371 -1.81 -31.61 4.00
CA GLY A 371 -0.48 -31.13 4.43
C GLY A 371 0.24 -30.29 3.35
N GLY A 372 -0.44 -29.89 2.29
CA GLY A 372 0.15 -29.11 1.19
C GLY A 372 0.64 -27.73 1.65
N GLN A 373 -0.14 -27.05 2.49
CA GLN A 373 0.21 -25.72 3.02
C GLN A 373 1.45 -25.76 3.92
N GLU A 374 1.63 -26.84 4.68
CA GLU A 374 2.79 -27.06 5.55
C GLU A 374 4.05 -27.32 4.71
N VAL A 375 3.96 -28.12 3.67
CA VAL A 375 5.12 -28.54 2.86
C VAL A 375 5.51 -27.54 1.77
N CYS A 376 4.61 -26.67 1.34
CA CYS A 376 4.85 -25.65 0.32
C CYS A 376 4.80 -24.22 0.90
N PHE A 377 5.04 -24.05 2.20
CA PHE A 377 4.82 -22.79 2.88
C PHE A 377 5.58 -21.60 2.28
N GLU A 378 6.89 -21.76 2.03
CA GLU A 378 7.73 -20.70 1.46
C GLU A 378 7.35 -20.42 -0.01
N ASP A 379 7.16 -21.48 -0.80
CA ASP A 379 6.75 -21.35 -2.21
C ASP A 379 5.33 -20.74 -2.31
N MET A 380 4.42 -21.10 -1.42
CA MET A 380 3.07 -20.54 -1.35
C MET A 380 3.10 -19.04 -1.00
N ARG A 381 3.89 -18.65 0.00
CA ARG A 381 4.07 -17.24 0.36
C ARG A 381 4.62 -16.42 -0.81
N ASN A 382 5.62 -16.96 -1.53
CA ASN A 382 6.19 -16.31 -2.70
C ASN A 382 5.17 -16.18 -3.84
N ALA A 383 4.35 -17.22 -4.07
CA ALA A 383 3.29 -17.19 -5.06
C ALA A 383 2.20 -16.16 -4.72
N ILE A 384 1.76 -16.11 -3.47
CA ILE A 384 0.82 -15.12 -2.95
C ILE A 384 1.35 -13.71 -3.11
N THR A 385 2.59 -13.46 -2.69
CA THR A 385 3.26 -12.15 -2.86
C THR A 385 3.32 -11.73 -4.32
N LYS A 386 3.65 -12.67 -5.21
CA LYS A 386 3.71 -12.40 -6.65
C LYS A 386 2.33 -12.09 -7.24
N LEU A 387 1.29 -12.83 -6.85
CA LEU A 387 -0.10 -12.53 -7.23
C LEU A 387 -0.54 -11.15 -6.72
N GLN A 388 -0.20 -10.82 -5.48
CA GLN A 388 -0.49 -9.52 -4.87
C GLN A 388 0.13 -8.36 -5.65
N GLN A 389 1.40 -8.51 -6.05
CA GLN A 389 2.10 -7.54 -6.89
C GLN A 389 1.53 -7.44 -8.31
N MET A 390 1.25 -8.59 -8.95
CA MET A 390 0.72 -8.63 -10.33
C MET A 390 -0.62 -7.92 -10.46
N TYR A 391 -1.50 -8.11 -9.48
CA TYR A 391 -2.81 -7.46 -9.43
C TYR A 391 -2.81 -6.14 -8.68
N ARG A 392 -1.66 -5.71 -8.12
CA ARG A 392 -1.51 -4.47 -7.33
C ARG A 392 -2.54 -4.39 -6.20
N LEU A 393 -2.73 -5.51 -5.50
CA LEU A 393 -3.77 -5.61 -4.48
C LEU A 393 -3.48 -4.67 -3.30
N PRO A 394 -4.52 -4.08 -2.70
CA PRO A 394 -4.39 -3.33 -1.45
C PRO A 394 -3.86 -4.21 -0.31
N ASP A 395 -3.08 -3.64 0.61
CA ASP A 395 -2.46 -4.36 1.73
C ASP A 395 -3.47 -5.08 2.64
N GLY A 396 -4.71 -4.58 2.72
CA GLY A 396 -5.79 -5.20 3.50
C GLY A 396 -6.50 -6.37 2.83
N TRP A 397 -6.09 -6.79 1.61
CA TRP A 397 -6.72 -7.88 0.87
C TRP A 397 -5.94 -9.19 1.05
N SER A 398 -6.65 -10.26 1.42
CA SER A 398 -6.04 -11.59 1.56
C SER A 398 -6.20 -12.38 0.26
N VAL A 399 -5.08 -12.67 -0.39
CA VAL A 399 -5.03 -13.55 -1.58
C VAL A 399 -5.46 -14.97 -1.21
N GLU A 400 -5.15 -15.44 -0.02
CA GLU A 400 -5.54 -16.76 0.49
C GLU A 400 -7.07 -16.89 0.53
N SER A 401 -7.77 -15.86 1.00
CA SER A 401 -9.23 -15.84 1.03
C SER A 401 -9.86 -15.86 -0.37
N MET A 402 -9.13 -15.36 -1.38
CA MET A 402 -9.59 -15.34 -2.77
C MET A 402 -9.33 -16.64 -3.51
N ILE A 403 -8.21 -17.33 -3.24
CA ILE A 403 -7.83 -18.56 -3.93
C ILE A 403 -8.85 -19.69 -3.69
N GLY A 404 -9.39 -19.78 -2.48
CA GLY A 404 -10.38 -20.80 -2.11
C GLY A 404 -11.79 -20.58 -2.69
N SER A 405 -12.03 -19.46 -3.40
CA SER A 405 -13.33 -19.18 -4.01
C SER A 405 -13.47 -19.88 -5.37
N GLN A 406 -14.69 -20.33 -5.69
CA GLN A 406 -15.00 -20.88 -7.04
C GLN A 406 -14.87 -19.79 -8.13
N ASP A 407 -14.90 -18.54 -7.76
CA ASP A 407 -14.85 -17.36 -8.63
C ASP A 407 -13.45 -16.74 -8.64
N LYS A 408 -12.53 -17.30 -9.39
CA LYS A 408 -11.20 -16.77 -9.78
C LYS A 408 -10.71 -15.50 -9.04
N LEU A 409 -10.12 -15.65 -7.85
CA LEU A 409 -9.58 -14.54 -7.03
C LEU A 409 -10.61 -13.47 -6.65
N LEU A 410 -11.84 -13.89 -6.37
CA LEU A 410 -12.91 -13.07 -5.81
C LEU A 410 -13.18 -13.48 -4.36
N HIS A 411 -13.14 -12.52 -3.45
CA HIS A 411 -13.61 -12.68 -2.07
C HIS A 411 -14.69 -11.64 -1.77
N ARG A 412 -15.82 -12.09 -1.23
CA ARG A 412 -16.91 -11.24 -0.75
C ARG A 412 -16.91 -11.23 0.77
N ARG A 413 -16.40 -10.18 1.34
CA ARG A 413 -16.31 -10.00 2.78
C ARG A 413 -17.62 -9.43 3.31
N ASP A 414 -18.32 -10.19 4.13
CA ASP A 414 -19.54 -9.71 4.79
C ASP A 414 -19.19 -8.74 5.93
N LEU A 415 -19.60 -7.49 5.79
CA LEU A 415 -19.42 -6.40 6.77
C LEU A 415 -20.71 -6.08 7.54
N THR A 416 -21.77 -6.86 7.37
CA THR A 416 -23.10 -6.61 7.98
C THR A 416 -23.06 -6.51 9.50
N LYS A 417 -22.11 -7.18 10.15
CA LYS A 417 -21.93 -7.14 11.60
C LYS A 417 -21.10 -5.93 12.09
N ASP A 418 -20.39 -5.23 11.20
CA ASP A 418 -19.64 -4.01 11.57
C ASP A 418 -20.58 -2.80 11.54
N ARG A 419 -21.09 -2.43 12.71
CA ARG A 419 -21.98 -1.29 12.88
C ARG A 419 -21.42 0.01 12.31
N ARG A 420 -20.12 0.25 12.46
CA ARG A 420 -19.47 1.48 11.98
C ARG A 420 -19.51 1.59 10.46
N VAL A 421 -19.37 0.47 9.76
CA VAL A 421 -19.48 0.41 8.30
C VAL A 421 -20.93 0.62 7.86
N LEU A 422 -21.89 -0.05 8.52
CA LEU A 422 -23.31 0.15 8.20
C LEU A 422 -23.76 1.59 8.46
N GLU A 423 -23.28 2.23 9.52
CA GLU A 423 -23.57 3.64 9.83
C GLU A 423 -23.07 4.59 8.71
N VAL A 424 -21.93 4.30 8.09
CA VAL A 424 -21.43 5.08 6.95
C VAL A 424 -22.38 4.95 5.76
N PHE A 425 -22.80 3.74 5.42
CA PHE A 425 -23.75 3.54 4.31
C PHE A 425 -25.14 4.08 4.63
N ASP A 426 -25.62 3.91 5.84
CA ASP A 426 -26.90 4.48 6.28
C ASP A 426 -26.89 6.01 6.20
N ARG A 427 -25.78 6.64 6.63
CA ARG A 427 -25.57 8.09 6.47
C ARG A 427 -25.52 8.48 5.00
N LEU A 428 -24.79 7.73 4.15
CA LEU A 428 -24.77 7.97 2.70
C LEU A 428 -26.18 8.01 2.11
N LEU A 429 -26.98 6.98 2.41
CA LEU A 429 -28.34 6.86 1.90
C LEU A 429 -29.22 8.02 2.39
N LYS A 430 -29.10 8.41 3.67
CA LYS A 430 -29.90 9.51 4.25
C LYS A 430 -29.53 10.88 3.71
N VAL A 431 -28.22 11.16 3.62
CA VAL A 431 -27.74 12.48 3.17
C VAL A 431 -28.02 12.71 1.68
N THR A 432 -27.95 11.65 0.85
CA THR A 432 -28.16 11.75 -0.59
C THR A 432 -29.61 11.49 -1.02
N ALA A 433 -30.52 11.26 -0.07
CA ALA A 433 -31.96 11.12 -0.33
C ALA A 433 -32.61 12.45 -0.69
N GLN A 434 -33.39 12.47 -1.76
CA GLN A 434 -34.15 13.63 -2.22
C GLN A 434 -35.61 13.23 -2.46
N PRO A 435 -36.43 13.09 -1.40
CA PRO A 435 -37.78 12.54 -1.50
C PRO A 435 -38.76 13.46 -2.25
N SER A 436 -38.43 14.73 -2.40
CA SER A 436 -39.25 15.69 -3.16
C SER A 436 -39.04 15.64 -4.68
N VAL A 437 -37.98 14.96 -5.15
CA VAL A 437 -37.65 14.90 -6.59
C VAL A 437 -38.21 13.63 -7.22
N ARG A 438 -39.06 13.80 -8.21
CA ARG A 438 -39.64 12.75 -9.02
C ARG A 438 -39.21 12.87 -10.48
N THR A 439 -38.64 11.81 -11.05
CA THR A 439 -38.32 11.79 -12.49
C THR A 439 -39.35 10.97 -13.28
N ARG A 440 -39.20 10.96 -14.60
CA ARG A 440 -40.05 10.12 -15.49
C ARG A 440 -39.75 8.65 -15.34
N ASP A 441 -38.51 8.29 -14.91
CA ASP A 441 -38.05 6.90 -14.79
C ASP A 441 -38.61 6.24 -13.54
N ARG A 442 -39.06 7.04 -12.56
CA ARG A 442 -39.62 6.55 -11.29
C ARG A 442 -40.96 5.84 -11.49
N ARG A 443 -40.96 4.55 -11.28
CA ARG A 443 -42.18 3.73 -11.22
C ARG A 443 -42.63 3.62 -9.75
N GLY A 444 -43.82 4.13 -9.44
CA GLY A 444 -44.40 4.08 -8.09
C GLY A 444 -44.11 5.33 -7.23
N ALA A 445 -44.32 5.21 -5.92
CA ALA A 445 -44.08 6.27 -4.96
C ALA A 445 -42.58 6.56 -4.78
N VAL A 446 -42.26 7.77 -4.42
CA VAL A 446 -40.87 8.12 -4.03
C VAL A 446 -40.71 7.78 -2.55
N PRO A 447 -39.74 6.94 -2.16
CA PRO A 447 -39.46 6.67 -0.74
C PRO A 447 -39.07 7.95 0.00
N ARG A 448 -39.54 8.06 1.24
CA ARG A 448 -39.17 9.17 2.14
C ARG A 448 -37.78 9.00 2.73
N SER A 449 -37.41 7.77 3.05
CA SER A 449 -36.09 7.44 3.57
C SER A 449 -35.64 6.05 3.13
N PHE A 450 -34.33 5.82 3.34
CA PHE A 450 -33.63 4.57 3.00
C PHE A 450 -32.77 4.17 4.20
N THR A 451 -32.76 2.87 4.52
CA THR A 451 -31.98 2.35 5.64
C THR A 451 -31.10 1.20 5.16
N ALA A 452 -29.80 1.28 5.36
CA ALA A 452 -28.86 0.21 5.04
C ALA A 452 -29.05 -0.99 5.98
N THR A 453 -29.17 -2.20 5.43
CA THR A 453 -29.40 -3.43 6.19
C THR A 453 -28.21 -4.38 6.16
N ARG A 454 -27.52 -4.45 5.04
CA ARG A 454 -26.36 -5.33 4.84
C ARG A 454 -25.32 -4.64 3.97
N ALA A 455 -24.05 -5.00 4.19
CA ALA A 455 -22.94 -4.53 3.37
C ALA A 455 -21.97 -5.67 3.09
N ILE A 456 -21.60 -5.84 1.83
CA ILE A 456 -20.62 -6.82 1.37
C ILE A 456 -19.51 -6.07 0.64
N GLU A 457 -18.28 -6.18 1.14
CA GLU A 457 -17.11 -5.67 0.45
C GLU A 457 -16.68 -6.65 -0.64
N VAL A 458 -16.46 -6.13 -1.84
CA VAL A 458 -16.03 -6.90 -3.01
C VAL A 458 -14.51 -6.76 -3.16
N GLN A 459 -13.81 -7.87 -3.06
CA GLN A 459 -12.38 -7.98 -3.29
C GLN A 459 -12.16 -8.87 -4.52
N ASN A 460 -12.14 -8.28 -5.70
CA ASN A 460 -11.95 -8.96 -6.99
C ASN A 460 -10.59 -8.55 -7.56
N ALA A 461 -9.60 -9.45 -7.50
CA ALA A 461 -8.23 -9.17 -7.89
C ALA A 461 -8.09 -8.82 -9.38
N ALA A 462 -8.80 -9.52 -10.25
CA ALA A 462 -8.73 -9.29 -11.70
C ALA A 462 -9.27 -7.90 -12.06
N ASN A 463 -10.47 -7.57 -11.57
CA ASN A 463 -11.09 -6.26 -11.80
C ASN A 463 -10.27 -5.14 -11.16
N TRP A 464 -9.76 -5.36 -9.94
CA TRP A 464 -8.89 -4.39 -9.29
C TRP A 464 -7.60 -4.13 -10.07
N GLY A 465 -6.97 -5.18 -10.58
CA GLY A 465 -5.74 -5.08 -11.35
C GLY A 465 -5.91 -4.28 -12.66
N THR A 466 -7.04 -4.45 -13.35
CA THR A 466 -7.37 -3.68 -14.56
C THR A 466 -7.75 -2.24 -14.22
N TYR A 467 -8.60 -2.07 -13.23
CA TYR A 467 -9.00 -0.77 -12.72
C TYR A 467 -7.82 0.08 -12.23
N SER A 468 -6.94 -0.48 -11.40
CA SER A 468 -5.79 0.25 -10.84
C SER A 468 -4.80 0.69 -11.93
N ARG A 469 -4.59 -0.15 -12.96
CA ARG A 469 -3.77 0.24 -14.13
C ARG A 469 -4.41 1.38 -14.90
N ARG A 470 -5.72 1.30 -15.20
CA ARG A 470 -6.44 2.35 -15.93
C ARG A 470 -6.45 3.66 -15.14
N ARG A 471 -6.66 3.60 -13.83
CA ARG A 471 -6.56 4.75 -12.95
C ARG A 471 -5.18 5.43 -13.04
N ASP A 472 -4.09 4.64 -12.98
CA ASP A 472 -2.73 5.17 -13.08
C ASP A 472 -2.42 5.74 -14.48
N GLU A 473 -3.04 5.18 -15.54
CA GLU A 473 -2.99 5.75 -16.89
C GLU A 473 -3.67 7.11 -16.93
N ILE A 474 -4.88 7.22 -16.39
CA ILE A 474 -5.61 8.48 -16.30
C ILE A 474 -4.80 9.53 -15.54
N VAL A 475 -4.17 9.17 -14.41
CA VAL A 475 -3.26 10.08 -13.69
C VAL A 475 -2.13 10.57 -14.59
N ARG A 476 -1.50 9.67 -15.37
CA ARG A 476 -0.43 10.05 -16.32
C ARG A 476 -0.94 10.90 -17.48
N GLU A 477 -2.08 10.53 -18.05
CA GLU A 477 -2.72 11.29 -19.14
C GLU A 477 -3.06 12.71 -18.67
N CYS A 478 -3.64 12.85 -17.50
CA CYS A 478 -3.96 14.14 -16.92
C CYS A 478 -2.72 15.01 -16.64
N ARG A 479 -1.63 14.38 -16.17
CA ARG A 479 -0.36 15.08 -15.94
C ARG A 479 0.36 15.47 -17.26
N SER A 480 0.40 14.56 -18.25
CA SER A 480 1.15 14.76 -19.50
C SER A 480 0.54 15.84 -20.40
N GLN A 481 -0.77 15.94 -20.40
CA GLN A 481 -1.47 16.87 -21.27
C GLN A 481 -1.42 18.32 -20.76
N ARG A 482 -0.76 18.59 -19.61
CA ARG A 482 -0.82 19.87 -18.90
C ARG A 482 -2.27 20.41 -18.81
N VAL A 483 -3.22 19.51 -19.08
CA VAL A 483 -4.62 19.78 -18.93
C VAL A 483 -4.85 19.92 -17.45
N ARG A 484 -5.07 21.13 -17.03
CA ARG A 484 -5.58 21.38 -15.70
C ARG A 484 -6.80 20.48 -15.55
N HIS A 485 -6.78 19.58 -14.55
CA HIS A 485 -8.05 19.15 -14.03
C HIS A 485 -8.79 20.44 -13.72
N ASP A 486 -9.73 20.77 -14.57
CA ASP A 486 -10.59 21.90 -14.27
C ASP A 486 -11.59 21.46 -13.20
N GLU A 487 -10.99 20.90 -12.11
CA GLU A 487 -11.72 20.58 -10.89
C GLU A 487 -12.50 21.79 -10.41
N ALA A 488 -11.92 22.99 -10.60
CA ALA A 488 -12.60 24.23 -10.32
C ALA A 488 -13.82 24.40 -11.21
N HIS A 489 -13.71 24.14 -12.52
CA HIS A 489 -14.78 24.46 -13.46
C HIS A 489 -16.05 23.65 -13.22
N TRP A 490 -15.96 22.32 -13.12
CA TRP A 490 -17.16 21.53 -12.83
C TRP A 490 -17.56 21.54 -11.36
N ARG A 491 -16.63 21.67 -10.41
CA ARG A 491 -16.92 21.84 -8.98
C ARG A 491 -17.59 23.19 -8.72
N ASP A 492 -17.13 24.26 -9.34
CA ASP A 492 -17.76 25.57 -9.24
C ASP A 492 -19.17 25.53 -9.85
N ASN A 493 -19.37 24.88 -11.00
CA ASN A 493 -20.68 24.68 -11.60
C ASN A 493 -21.62 23.79 -10.78
N LEU A 494 -21.05 22.86 -9.96
CA LEU A 494 -21.84 22.03 -9.06
C LEU A 494 -22.22 22.73 -7.74
N ASN A 495 -21.80 23.96 -7.51
CA ASN A 495 -21.96 24.62 -6.21
C ASN A 495 -21.45 23.78 -5.04
N GLY A 496 -20.31 23.05 -5.21
CA GLY A 496 -19.73 22.25 -4.15
C GLY A 496 -19.20 20.88 -4.58
N VAL A 497 -19.01 20.03 -3.61
CA VAL A 497 -18.40 18.71 -3.70
C VAL A 497 -19.46 17.68 -4.15
N VAL A 498 -19.02 16.59 -4.76
CA VAL A 498 -19.85 15.39 -5.00
C VAL A 498 -20.45 14.91 -3.68
N GLU A 499 -21.78 14.73 -3.64
CA GLU A 499 -22.54 14.50 -2.39
C GLU A 499 -22.13 13.21 -1.64
N THR A 500 -21.52 12.25 -2.33
CA THR A 500 -21.08 10.98 -1.74
C THR A 500 -19.73 11.07 -1.00
N LEU A 501 -18.90 12.07 -1.27
CA LEU A 501 -17.53 12.14 -0.76
C LEU A 501 -17.48 12.30 0.77
N GLU A 502 -18.30 13.19 1.31
CA GLU A 502 -18.33 13.44 2.77
C GLU A 502 -18.82 12.19 3.55
N PRO A 503 -20.01 11.62 3.25
CA PRO A 503 -20.48 10.47 3.99
C PRO A 503 -19.57 9.24 3.83
N CYS A 504 -18.90 9.07 2.68
CA CYS A 504 -17.98 7.96 2.42
C CYS A 504 -16.54 8.21 2.89
N GLY A 505 -16.21 9.37 3.43
CA GLY A 505 -14.84 9.76 3.78
C GLY A 505 -14.14 8.83 4.76
N ARG A 506 -14.88 8.07 5.58
CA ARG A 506 -14.35 7.11 6.55
C ARG A 506 -14.25 5.67 6.03
N ILE A 507 -14.69 5.37 4.81
CA ILE A 507 -14.72 3.99 4.30
C ILE A 507 -13.32 3.36 4.33
N ALA A 508 -12.30 4.07 3.83
CA ALA A 508 -10.92 3.56 3.79
C ALA A 508 -10.34 3.24 5.17
N SER A 509 -10.79 3.92 6.24
CA SER A 509 -10.34 3.65 7.61
C SER A 509 -11.09 2.52 8.31
N LEU A 510 -12.21 2.07 7.76
CA LEU A 510 -13.08 1.05 8.36
C LEU A 510 -13.10 -0.27 7.57
N THR A 511 -12.63 -0.25 6.34
CA THR A 511 -12.65 -1.40 5.44
C THR A 511 -11.25 -1.68 4.88
N SER A 512 -11.11 -2.66 4.01
CA SER A 512 -9.85 -2.93 3.32
C SER A 512 -9.68 -2.13 2.01
N GLN A 513 -10.56 -1.17 1.74
CA GLN A 513 -10.44 -0.30 0.57
C GLN A 513 -9.38 0.79 0.80
N PRO A 514 -8.44 1.00 -0.14
CA PRO A 514 -7.48 2.08 -0.01
C PRO A 514 -8.15 3.46 -0.15
N PRO A 515 -7.48 4.55 0.27
CA PRO A 515 -7.95 5.92 0.00
C PRO A 515 -8.21 6.17 -1.48
N LEU A 516 -9.08 7.12 -1.79
CA LEU A 516 -9.31 7.59 -3.16
C LEU A 516 -8.09 8.37 -3.67
N ILE A 517 -7.80 8.23 -4.97
CA ILE A 517 -6.71 8.95 -5.65
C ILE A 517 -7.27 10.23 -6.29
N SER A 518 -6.98 11.36 -5.67
CA SER A 518 -7.48 12.67 -6.11
C SER A 518 -6.98 13.06 -7.51
N GLU A 519 -5.75 12.66 -7.86
CA GLU A 519 -5.15 12.91 -9.17
C GLU A 519 -5.86 12.22 -10.33
N ALA A 520 -6.59 11.14 -10.06
CA ALA A 520 -7.47 10.49 -11.03
C ALA A 520 -8.89 11.05 -11.00
N ASN A 521 -9.16 12.06 -10.17
CA ASN A 521 -10.53 12.50 -9.86
C ASN A 521 -11.41 11.31 -9.45
N GLU A 522 -10.86 10.45 -8.58
CA GLU A 522 -11.52 9.24 -8.11
C GLU A 522 -12.56 9.60 -7.06
N VAL A 523 -13.77 9.07 -7.22
CA VAL A 523 -14.92 9.36 -6.35
C VAL A 523 -15.70 8.09 -6.03
N TRP A 524 -16.46 8.12 -4.93
CA TRP A 524 -17.48 7.12 -4.65
C TRP A 524 -18.77 7.47 -5.40
N MET A 525 -19.36 6.48 -6.09
CA MET A 525 -20.61 6.66 -6.83
C MET A 525 -21.59 5.53 -6.57
N ILE A 526 -22.86 5.83 -6.69
CA ILE A 526 -23.96 4.89 -6.50
C ILE A 526 -24.46 4.39 -7.87
N HIS A 527 -24.56 3.06 -8.01
CA HIS A 527 -25.19 2.44 -9.18
C HIS A 527 -26.35 1.56 -8.75
N GLY A 528 -27.55 1.91 -9.18
CA GLY A 528 -28.76 1.12 -8.93
C GLY A 528 -28.91 -0.02 -9.95
N THR A 529 -29.13 -1.23 -9.47
CA THR A 529 -29.23 -2.41 -10.33
C THR A 529 -30.09 -3.51 -9.69
N THR A 530 -30.24 -4.66 -10.36
CA THR A 530 -30.93 -5.84 -9.80
C THR A 530 -29.98 -6.72 -8.99
N HIS A 531 -30.50 -7.61 -8.14
CA HIS A 531 -29.68 -8.59 -7.39
C HIS A 531 -28.77 -9.41 -8.30
N VAL A 532 -29.33 -9.94 -9.40
CA VAL A 532 -28.58 -10.75 -10.37
C VAL A 532 -27.46 -9.94 -11.04
N ALA A 533 -27.77 -8.69 -11.41
CA ALA A 533 -26.76 -7.83 -12.03
C ALA A 533 -25.70 -7.36 -11.02
N ALA A 534 -26.05 -7.10 -9.75
CA ALA A 534 -25.08 -6.79 -8.71
C ALA A 534 -24.07 -7.92 -8.51
N ASP A 535 -24.56 -9.18 -8.47
CA ASP A 535 -23.69 -10.35 -8.39
C ASP A 535 -22.80 -10.50 -9.63
N ALA A 536 -23.37 -10.35 -10.83
CA ALA A 536 -22.61 -10.46 -12.08
C ALA A 536 -21.55 -9.37 -12.21
N ILE A 537 -21.89 -8.10 -11.92
CA ILE A 537 -20.96 -6.98 -11.99
C ILE A 537 -19.83 -7.13 -10.96
N SER A 538 -20.14 -7.55 -9.73
CA SER A 538 -19.12 -7.75 -8.71
C SER A 538 -18.17 -8.92 -9.03
N SER A 539 -18.61 -9.90 -9.83
CA SER A 539 -17.80 -11.06 -10.24
C SER A 539 -16.99 -10.81 -11.52
N ALA A 540 -17.61 -10.17 -12.53
CA ALA A 540 -17.07 -10.12 -13.89
C ALA A 540 -16.92 -8.69 -14.46
N ASP A 541 -17.18 -7.65 -13.64
CA ASP A 541 -17.19 -6.24 -14.04
C ASP A 541 -18.42 -5.82 -14.86
N PHE A 542 -18.48 -4.50 -15.16
CA PHE A 542 -19.52 -3.93 -16.02
C PHE A 542 -19.33 -4.36 -17.47
N ASP A 543 -20.40 -4.81 -18.07
CA ASP A 543 -20.43 -5.21 -19.50
C ASP A 543 -20.94 -4.03 -20.35
N MET A 544 -20.02 -3.39 -21.08
CA MET A 544 -20.35 -2.26 -21.97
C MET A 544 -21.34 -2.62 -23.08
N ALA A 545 -21.46 -3.90 -23.47
CA ALA A 545 -22.46 -4.34 -24.45
C ALA A 545 -23.90 -4.19 -23.93
N ARG A 546 -24.07 -4.07 -22.61
CA ARG A 546 -25.36 -3.83 -21.96
C ARG A 546 -25.71 -2.35 -21.79
N ALA A 547 -24.79 -1.45 -22.12
CA ALA A 547 -25.03 -0.02 -22.05
C ALA A 547 -26.13 0.38 -23.06
N SER A 548 -27.14 1.11 -22.59
CA SER A 548 -28.26 1.48 -23.43
C SER A 548 -27.88 2.59 -24.42
N PRO A 549 -27.98 2.37 -25.74
CA PRO A 549 -27.73 3.42 -26.73
C PRO A 549 -28.78 4.54 -26.68
N SER A 550 -29.90 4.34 -26.00
CA SER A 550 -30.97 5.31 -25.83
C SER A 550 -30.77 6.20 -24.59
N GLY A 551 -29.73 5.98 -23.81
CA GLY A 551 -29.39 6.84 -22.65
C GLY A 551 -29.28 8.31 -23.04
N LEU A 552 -29.65 9.23 -22.16
CA LEU A 552 -29.68 10.66 -22.50
C LEU A 552 -28.29 11.18 -22.91
N PHE A 553 -27.25 10.65 -22.31
CA PHE A 553 -25.84 11.02 -22.57
C PHE A 553 -25.09 9.94 -23.38
N GLY A 554 -25.79 8.99 -23.99
CA GLY A 554 -25.21 7.93 -24.83
C GLY A 554 -25.04 6.60 -24.13
N ALA A 555 -24.32 5.66 -24.80
CA ALA A 555 -24.12 4.27 -24.36
C ALA A 555 -22.97 4.16 -23.34
N GLY A 556 -23.18 4.64 -22.13
CA GLY A 556 -22.22 4.56 -21.03
C GLY A 556 -22.78 3.88 -19.79
N ILE A 557 -21.93 3.70 -18.78
CA ILE A 557 -22.33 3.27 -17.44
C ILE A 557 -22.75 4.53 -16.68
N TYR A 558 -23.95 4.54 -16.16
CA TYR A 558 -24.55 5.67 -15.47
C TYR A 558 -24.42 5.50 -13.97
N PHE A 559 -23.93 6.54 -13.31
CA PHE A 559 -23.84 6.64 -11.87
C PHE A 559 -24.59 7.87 -11.37
N ALA A 560 -25.01 7.84 -10.13
CA ALA A 560 -25.55 9.00 -9.43
C ALA A 560 -24.85 9.19 -8.09
N GLU A 561 -24.85 10.41 -7.60
CA GLU A 561 -24.47 10.73 -6.23
C GLU A 561 -25.67 10.64 -5.26
N SER A 562 -26.90 10.60 -5.78
CA SER A 562 -28.12 10.49 -5.01
C SER A 562 -28.71 9.09 -5.05
N ILE A 563 -29.00 8.54 -3.84
CA ILE A 563 -29.75 7.28 -3.72
C ILE A 563 -31.11 7.36 -4.42
N SER A 564 -31.81 8.48 -4.32
CA SER A 564 -33.14 8.64 -4.93
C SER A 564 -33.13 8.43 -6.44
N LYS A 565 -32.04 8.77 -7.14
CA LYS A 565 -31.87 8.49 -8.57
C LYS A 565 -31.52 7.04 -8.82
N SER A 566 -30.54 6.50 -8.11
CA SER A 566 -30.11 5.09 -8.30
C SER A 566 -31.23 4.12 -7.97
N ASP A 567 -32.05 4.43 -6.96
CA ASP A 567 -33.18 3.62 -6.52
C ASP A 567 -34.29 3.44 -7.59
N GLU A 568 -34.33 4.30 -8.61
CA GLU A 568 -35.29 4.19 -9.73
C GLU A 568 -35.09 2.93 -10.57
N TYR A 569 -33.90 2.36 -10.55
CA TYR A 569 -33.49 1.21 -11.38
C TYR A 569 -33.37 -0.10 -10.59
N VAL A 570 -33.73 -0.07 -9.31
CA VAL A 570 -33.54 -1.22 -8.41
C VAL A 570 -34.83 -2.02 -8.27
N GLN A 571 -34.70 -3.34 -8.34
CA GLN A 571 -35.79 -4.26 -8.04
C GLN A 571 -35.54 -4.97 -6.71
N GLY A 572 -36.54 -4.93 -5.84
CA GLY A 572 -36.50 -5.58 -4.55
C GLY A 572 -36.65 -7.09 -4.63
N ARG A 573 -36.13 -7.76 -3.63
CA ARG A 573 -36.32 -9.18 -3.38
C ARG A 573 -36.57 -9.39 -1.89
N ARG A 574 -37.38 -10.36 -1.51
CA ARG A 574 -37.55 -10.72 -0.09
C ARG A 574 -36.25 -11.27 0.48
N GLY A 575 -35.73 -10.59 1.49
CA GLY A 575 -34.56 -10.98 2.25
C GLY A 575 -34.83 -12.16 3.20
N PRO A 576 -33.78 -12.64 3.91
CA PRO A 576 -33.91 -13.76 4.86
C PRO A 576 -34.89 -13.51 6.03
N ASP A 577 -35.13 -12.26 6.38
CA ASP A 577 -36.07 -11.82 7.43
C ASP A 577 -37.51 -11.58 6.90
N GLY A 578 -37.78 -11.91 5.63
CA GLY A 578 -39.06 -11.72 4.96
C GLY A 578 -39.34 -10.29 4.51
N LYS A 579 -38.48 -9.32 4.81
CA LYS A 579 -38.58 -7.94 4.33
C LYS A 579 -38.05 -7.82 2.91
N GLU A 580 -38.54 -6.82 2.19
CA GLU A 580 -38.07 -6.51 0.87
C GLU A 580 -36.75 -5.75 0.96
N GLU A 581 -35.67 -6.31 0.40
CA GLU A 581 -34.35 -5.68 0.30
C GLU A 581 -34.03 -5.29 -1.14
N PHE A 582 -33.30 -4.19 -1.28
CA PHE A 582 -32.92 -3.58 -2.54
C PHE A 582 -31.39 -3.49 -2.62
N PRO A 583 -30.73 -3.95 -3.70
CA PRO A 583 -29.28 -3.89 -3.83
C PRO A 583 -28.82 -2.59 -4.47
N LEU A 584 -27.69 -2.08 -4.00
CA LEU A 584 -26.91 -1.01 -4.63
C LEU A 584 -25.47 -1.45 -4.79
N LEU A 585 -24.83 -1.00 -5.85
CA LEU A 585 -23.38 -1.01 -5.93
C LEU A 585 -22.83 0.36 -5.52
N ILE A 586 -21.90 0.37 -4.57
CA ILE A 586 -21.07 1.52 -4.27
C ILE A 586 -19.73 1.28 -4.97
N CYS A 587 -19.47 2.11 -5.98
CA CYS A 587 -18.35 1.95 -6.89
C CYS A 587 -17.30 3.02 -6.67
N ARG A 588 -16.04 2.65 -6.82
CA ARG A 588 -14.94 3.57 -7.07
C ARG A 588 -14.98 3.93 -8.54
N VAL A 589 -15.00 5.19 -8.87
CA VAL A 589 -15.09 5.68 -10.25
C VAL A 589 -13.99 6.72 -10.48
N CYS A 590 -13.13 6.48 -11.44
CA CYS A 590 -12.15 7.45 -11.92
C CYS A 590 -12.81 8.37 -12.94
N LEU A 591 -13.21 9.55 -12.53
CA LEU A 591 -13.81 10.53 -13.45
C LEU A 591 -12.76 11.13 -14.39
N GLY A 592 -11.49 11.19 -13.97
CA GLY A 592 -10.41 11.77 -14.76
C GLY A 592 -10.74 13.18 -15.22
N TYR A 593 -10.41 13.50 -16.47
CA TYR A 593 -10.80 14.75 -17.11
C TYR A 593 -12.25 14.68 -17.54
N THR A 594 -13.10 15.47 -16.91
CA THR A 594 -14.55 15.33 -16.97
C THR A 594 -15.20 16.44 -17.81
N TYR A 595 -15.99 16.06 -18.80
CA TYR A 595 -16.80 17.00 -19.56
C TYR A 595 -18.08 17.35 -18.81
N TYR A 596 -18.27 18.62 -18.49
CA TYR A 596 -19.50 19.13 -17.88
C TYR A 596 -20.54 19.45 -18.95
N CYS A 597 -21.71 18.82 -18.88
CA CYS A 597 -22.83 18.99 -19.81
C CYS A 597 -24.07 19.47 -19.07
N ASP A 598 -24.49 20.73 -19.32
CA ASP A 598 -25.72 21.32 -18.84
C ASP A 598 -26.72 21.58 -19.98
N GLU A 599 -26.66 20.78 -21.04
CA GLU A 599 -27.60 20.81 -22.14
C GLU A 599 -28.85 19.97 -21.80
N ARG A 600 -30.04 20.52 -22.13
CA ARG A 600 -31.31 19.79 -21.91
C ARG A 600 -31.49 18.61 -22.85
N HIS A 601 -30.96 18.72 -24.06
CA HIS A 601 -31.00 17.73 -25.12
C HIS A 601 -29.59 17.55 -25.73
N PRO A 602 -28.67 16.90 -25.04
CA PRO A 602 -27.30 16.80 -25.49
C PRO A 602 -27.17 15.89 -26.73
N ASP A 603 -26.18 16.18 -27.57
CA ASP A 603 -25.79 15.30 -28.67
C ASP A 603 -25.00 14.11 -28.11
N ARG A 604 -25.68 12.98 -27.97
CA ARG A 604 -25.13 11.72 -27.44
C ARG A 604 -23.87 11.27 -28.15
N ARG A 605 -23.88 11.32 -29.50
CA ARG A 605 -22.74 10.85 -30.32
C ARG A 605 -21.52 11.75 -30.15
N LYS A 606 -21.74 13.04 -29.95
CA LYS A 606 -20.67 13.99 -29.67
C LYS A 606 -20.05 13.73 -28.30
N LEU A 607 -20.87 13.45 -27.26
CA LEU A 607 -20.40 13.13 -25.92
C LEU A 607 -19.61 11.82 -25.89
N GLU A 608 -20.12 10.76 -26.53
CA GLU A 608 -19.42 9.49 -26.68
C GLU A 608 -18.06 9.66 -27.36
N ARG A 609 -18.02 10.41 -28.48
CA ARG A 609 -16.79 10.69 -29.23
C ARG A 609 -15.77 11.42 -28.38
N ARG A 610 -16.19 12.39 -27.56
CA ARG A 610 -15.30 13.11 -26.65
C ARG A 610 -14.55 12.17 -25.70
N CYS A 611 -15.25 11.16 -25.14
CA CYS A 611 -14.65 10.23 -24.23
C CYS A 611 -13.94 9.03 -24.90
N LEU A 612 -14.35 8.65 -26.13
CA LEU A 612 -13.75 7.51 -26.83
C LEU A 612 -12.61 7.89 -27.77
N SER A 613 -12.55 9.14 -28.26
CA SER A 613 -11.60 9.55 -29.30
C SER A 613 -10.91 10.91 -29.03
N GLU A 614 -11.35 11.63 -28.02
CA GLU A 614 -10.75 12.86 -27.53
C GLU A 614 -10.22 12.62 -26.11
N ASN A 615 -9.66 13.62 -25.47
CA ASN A 615 -8.96 13.47 -24.19
C ASN A 615 -9.87 13.55 -22.95
N TRP A 616 -11.17 13.28 -23.09
CA TRP A 616 -12.10 13.27 -21.97
C TRP A 616 -12.28 11.87 -21.42
N HIS A 617 -12.43 11.72 -20.10
CA HIS A 617 -12.58 10.41 -19.45
C HIS A 617 -14.03 10.13 -19.02
N SER A 618 -14.81 11.18 -18.78
CA SER A 618 -16.17 11.05 -18.28
C SER A 618 -17.05 12.25 -18.68
N VAL A 619 -18.35 12.11 -18.50
CA VAL A 619 -19.32 13.19 -18.66
C VAL A 619 -20.11 13.36 -17.35
N ILE A 620 -20.29 14.61 -16.92
CA ILE A 620 -21.27 14.98 -15.89
C ILE A 620 -22.45 15.62 -16.59
N GLY A 621 -23.61 14.98 -16.55
CA GLY A 621 -24.86 15.51 -17.03
C GLY A 621 -25.63 16.21 -15.92
N ASP A 622 -25.60 17.54 -15.89
CA ASP A 622 -26.26 18.32 -14.83
C ASP A 622 -27.73 18.55 -15.10
N ARG A 623 -28.51 17.49 -14.82
CA ARG A 623 -29.96 17.59 -14.90
C ARG A 623 -30.59 18.29 -13.69
N LYS A 624 -29.85 18.49 -12.62
CA LYS A 624 -30.30 19.33 -11.51
C LYS A 624 -30.49 20.78 -11.98
N LYS A 625 -29.54 21.29 -12.77
CA LYS A 625 -29.59 22.61 -13.39
C LYS A 625 -30.63 22.67 -14.52
N THR A 626 -30.68 21.68 -15.41
CA THR A 626 -31.50 21.77 -16.65
C THR A 626 -32.94 21.35 -16.48
N SER A 627 -33.24 20.49 -15.49
CA SER A 627 -34.55 19.85 -15.32
C SER A 627 -35.00 19.75 -13.86
N GLY A 628 -34.27 20.27 -12.90
CA GLY A 628 -34.57 20.20 -11.47
C GLY A 628 -34.53 18.74 -10.91
N THR A 629 -33.76 17.85 -11.53
CA THR A 629 -33.69 16.42 -11.11
C THR A 629 -32.34 16.10 -10.52
N PHE A 630 -31.60 15.09 -11.04
CA PHE A 630 -30.36 14.60 -10.46
C PHE A 630 -29.19 14.84 -11.42
N ARG A 631 -27.99 15.02 -10.87
CA ARG A 631 -26.77 14.91 -11.65
C ARG A 631 -26.50 13.45 -11.98
N GLU A 632 -26.03 13.17 -13.18
CA GLU A 632 -25.68 11.86 -13.68
C GLU A 632 -24.21 11.86 -14.12
N PHE A 633 -23.46 10.84 -13.77
CA PHE A 633 -22.05 10.67 -14.10
C PHE A 633 -21.91 9.47 -15.05
N ILE A 634 -21.39 9.72 -16.23
CA ILE A 634 -21.38 8.73 -17.32
C ILE A 634 -19.95 8.37 -17.66
N ILE A 635 -19.67 7.07 -17.64
CA ILE A 635 -18.39 6.45 -17.95
C ILE A 635 -18.54 5.57 -19.18
N TYR A 636 -17.64 5.72 -20.15
CA TYR A 636 -17.66 4.95 -21.41
C TYR A 636 -16.58 3.88 -21.49
N ASP A 637 -15.79 3.72 -20.41
CA ASP A 637 -14.73 2.73 -20.26
C ASP A 637 -14.94 2.03 -18.91
N ASN A 638 -15.37 0.75 -18.92
CA ASN A 638 -15.62 -0.01 -17.70
C ASN A 638 -14.37 -0.16 -16.81
N LEU A 639 -13.16 -0.08 -17.39
CA LEU A 639 -11.92 -0.13 -16.63
C LEU A 639 -11.72 1.06 -15.67
N GLN A 640 -12.51 2.14 -15.82
CA GLN A 640 -12.53 3.29 -14.91
C GLN A 640 -13.38 3.05 -13.66
N VAL A 641 -13.99 1.88 -13.53
CA VAL A 641 -14.94 1.58 -12.46
C VAL A 641 -14.51 0.34 -11.70
N PHE A 642 -14.64 0.38 -10.38
CA PHE A 642 -14.50 -0.79 -9.52
C PHE A 642 -15.70 -0.90 -8.57
N PRO A 643 -16.52 -1.97 -8.65
CA PRO A 643 -17.64 -2.21 -7.76
C PRO A 643 -17.11 -2.67 -6.39
N ALA A 644 -16.92 -1.72 -5.46
CA ALA A 644 -16.25 -1.96 -4.19
C ALA A 644 -17.17 -2.57 -3.13
N PHE A 645 -18.48 -2.24 -3.17
CA PHE A 645 -19.44 -2.78 -2.20
C PHE A 645 -20.77 -3.09 -2.85
N ILE A 646 -21.43 -4.16 -2.35
CA ILE A 646 -22.85 -4.40 -2.53
C ILE A 646 -23.53 -4.01 -1.21
N VAL A 647 -24.35 -2.97 -1.24
CA VAL A 647 -25.11 -2.50 -0.08
C VAL A 647 -26.58 -2.82 -0.28
N TYR A 648 -27.18 -3.49 0.69
CA TYR A 648 -28.62 -3.77 0.71
C TYR A 648 -29.31 -2.77 1.63
N TYR A 649 -30.51 -2.38 1.23
CA TYR A 649 -31.29 -1.39 1.96
C TYR A 649 -32.79 -1.67 1.90
N THR A 650 -33.52 -1.02 2.79
CA THR A 650 -34.99 -0.99 2.79
C THR A 650 -35.49 0.42 2.49
N ARG A 651 -36.74 0.51 2.00
CA ARG A 651 -37.43 1.76 1.68
C ARG A 651 -38.51 2.07 2.72
N GLU A 652 -38.67 3.34 3.08
CA GLU A 652 -39.78 3.85 3.85
C GLU A 652 -40.57 4.84 2.99
N TYR A 653 -41.90 4.71 2.98
CA TYR A 653 -42.79 5.51 2.15
C TYR A 653 -43.64 6.52 2.94
#